data_11ac7b094bf33e709608a44b19e1a7ae
#
_entry.id   11ac7b094bf33e709608a44b19e1a7ae
#
_cell.length_a   1.000
_cell.length_b   1.000
_cell.length_c   1.000
_cell.angle_alpha   90.00
_cell.angle_beta   90.00
_cell.angle_gamma   90.00
#
_symmetry.space_group_name_H-M   'P 1'
#
loop_
_entity.id
_entity.type
_entity.pdbx_description
1 polymer ?
#
loop_
_entity_poly.entity_id
_entity_poly.type
_entity_poly.pdbx_seq_one_letter_code
_entity_poly.pdbx_strand_id
1 'polypeptide(L)'
;MDTADRWRRIEELFHAALDLAPAERDAYLQRACGSDMDLRKEVQSLLQSAEESIDFLPQAVSEVAHNMKAEGGTDKLANGSSIARNRVTITTGTLLAHYKVVSLLGSGGMGEVYLAEDTRLRRKVALKLLLPELITDQRGLLRFEQEAHAASALNHPNILTIYEFGQADGLNFIASEFVDGATLRQKIGKRGLELEDAIDVAIQIASALAAAHASGIVHRDIKPENVIVRSDGIVKVLDFGIAKLEFSGTVVRRSSGAVVAIQTTEPGVVHGTVKYMSPEQARGLPVDARSDLFSLGSVLYEMITGAVAFDGSTASDVIAGILKDEPAPATNFAPETPPEVEHIIGRALCKDRDTRYQSAQELLTDLQNFKREVAFQAKLQQTPVSPAKAGLTPPRASAAPIPGGETSEGSTWLWGALLMLLVVLLAGYFGVKKYQQAHSPKGPRSLAILPFRNLNGDPQTDFLGFSLADEIITKLDYVNSLTVRPSYSVDKYRDRIVDPKAVAEDLKVDTLLTGTFLRDGDTLRITTQLIDVKADKILWREALDLKYDKLLTVQDRVAQQIINQLELNLSPAEAANLKPAKPISTSAYEDYLRGIDLYSLNEFSEAIQMLEKATTLEPNYAPAWAQLGRAYTTSASLLFGGQEQYGKAQAAYEKAIALNPSLVEAKIYMANLLTDTGRVEQAVPLLRAVVKDNPNNAEAHWELGYAYRFAGMLQESVLECEHARANNPDVKISSSAMNSYLYLGDYEKFLQSLPANDSVYILFYRGLAEYYMNNRDQAARDFDRAFEKNSSLLPADVGKAMSYSIRHENAEGRKLLGETEEKIEERGVSDPEGMYKVAQAYAVLGDKSSALHMLRHSIGGGFFCYPYFVRDPLLQSLHGEAEFQALMSQASHRHEQFQATFF
;
A
#
# COMPACT_ATOMS: atom_id res chain seq x y z
N MET A 1 -50.01 -2.39 -16.70
CA MET A 1 -49.28 -1.95 -15.50
C MET A 1 -47.88 -1.57 -15.95
N ASP A 2 -47.41 -0.41 -15.56
CA ASP A 2 -46.00 -0.02 -15.80
C ASP A 2 -45.05 -0.96 -15.03
N THR A 3 -43.85 -1.20 -15.57
CA THR A 3 -42.89 -2.14 -14.98
C THR A 3 -42.54 -1.78 -13.53
N ALA A 4 -42.48 -0.50 -13.22
CA ALA A 4 -42.21 0.04 -11.87
C ALA A 4 -43.39 -0.22 -10.90
N ASP A 5 -44.63 -0.11 -11.37
CA ASP A 5 -45.82 -0.40 -10.56
C ASP A 5 -46.00 -1.90 -10.32
N ARG A 6 -45.57 -2.74 -11.27
CA ARG A 6 -45.56 -4.21 -11.12
C ARG A 6 -44.57 -4.66 -10.06
N TRP A 7 -43.34 -4.13 -10.08
CA TRP A 7 -42.33 -4.43 -9.06
C TRP A 7 -42.76 -4.01 -7.66
N ARG A 8 -43.33 -2.84 -7.51
CA ARG A 8 -43.86 -2.36 -6.20
C ARG A 8 -44.96 -3.31 -5.68
N ARG A 9 -45.80 -3.82 -6.55
CA ARG A 9 -46.86 -4.76 -6.19
C ARG A 9 -46.30 -6.12 -5.80
N ILE A 10 -45.27 -6.62 -6.45
CA ILE A 10 -44.57 -7.85 -6.09
C ILE A 10 -43.93 -7.71 -4.68
N GLU A 11 -43.27 -6.61 -4.40
CA GLU A 11 -42.64 -6.32 -3.14
C GLU A 11 -43.63 -6.25 -1.96
N GLU A 12 -44.77 -5.55 -2.18
CA GLU A 12 -45.82 -5.48 -1.16
C GLU A 12 -46.41 -6.88 -0.83
N LEU A 13 -46.68 -7.69 -1.85
CA LEU A 13 -47.24 -9.02 -1.70
C LEU A 13 -46.26 -10.01 -1.07
N PHE A 14 -44.97 -9.88 -1.41
CA PHE A 14 -43.89 -10.71 -0.85
C PHE A 14 -43.71 -10.44 0.65
N HIS A 15 -43.65 -9.20 1.07
CA HIS A 15 -43.51 -8.85 2.49
C HIS A 15 -44.74 -9.22 3.31
N ALA A 16 -45.93 -8.96 2.80
CA ALA A 16 -47.17 -9.35 3.47
C ALA A 16 -47.33 -10.89 3.58
N ALA A 17 -46.79 -11.64 2.62
CA ALA A 17 -46.78 -13.10 2.70
C ALA A 17 -45.70 -13.65 3.67
N LEU A 18 -44.53 -12.98 3.77
CA LEU A 18 -43.49 -13.34 4.71
C LEU A 18 -43.94 -13.23 6.18
N ASP A 19 -44.76 -12.24 6.49
CA ASP A 19 -45.30 -12.03 7.86
C ASP A 19 -46.35 -13.10 8.27
N LEU A 20 -46.81 -13.96 7.36
CA LEU A 20 -47.78 -15.03 7.61
C LEU A 20 -47.09 -16.38 7.86
N ALA A 21 -47.73 -17.24 8.64
CA ALA A 21 -47.26 -18.60 8.80
C ALA A 21 -47.20 -19.34 7.42
N PRO A 22 -46.21 -20.22 7.18
CA PRO A 22 -46.01 -20.87 5.88
C PRO A 22 -47.26 -21.53 5.30
N ALA A 23 -48.10 -22.12 6.17
CA ALA A 23 -49.37 -22.76 5.74
C ALA A 23 -50.46 -21.78 5.28
N GLU A 24 -50.35 -20.50 5.59
CA GLU A 24 -51.35 -19.47 5.26
C GLU A 24 -50.97 -18.63 4.04
N ARG A 25 -49.70 -18.70 3.62
CA ARG A 25 -49.12 -17.87 2.55
C ARG A 25 -49.77 -18.11 1.19
N ASP A 26 -50.02 -19.38 0.85
CA ASP A 26 -50.58 -19.76 -0.44
C ASP A 26 -52.05 -19.30 -0.58
N ALA A 27 -52.82 -19.41 0.50
CA ALA A 27 -54.21 -18.91 0.54
C ALA A 27 -54.26 -17.37 0.50
N TYR A 28 -53.28 -16.69 1.07
CA TYR A 28 -53.16 -15.23 0.98
C TYR A 28 -52.83 -14.79 -0.45
N LEU A 29 -51.80 -15.37 -1.09
CA LEU A 29 -51.40 -15.05 -2.45
C LEU A 29 -52.48 -15.32 -3.47
N GLN A 30 -53.29 -16.39 -3.28
CA GLN A 30 -54.43 -16.70 -4.14
C GLN A 30 -55.49 -15.59 -4.10
N ARG A 31 -55.70 -15.00 -2.93
CA ARG A 31 -56.68 -13.90 -2.74
C ARG A 31 -56.14 -12.57 -3.23
N ALA A 32 -54.86 -12.29 -2.93
CA ALA A 32 -54.23 -10.99 -3.18
C ALA A 32 -53.79 -10.75 -4.62
N CYS A 33 -53.44 -11.84 -5.37
CA CYS A 33 -53.06 -11.77 -6.78
C CYS A 33 -54.28 -11.95 -7.72
N GLY A 34 -55.41 -12.46 -7.21
CA GLY A 34 -56.65 -12.67 -8.01
C GLY A 34 -56.39 -13.56 -9.23
N SER A 35 -56.66 -13.05 -10.43
CA SER A 35 -56.48 -13.77 -11.71
C SER A 35 -55.08 -13.62 -12.32
N ASP A 36 -54.18 -12.84 -11.70
CA ASP A 36 -52.81 -12.63 -12.23
C ASP A 36 -51.90 -13.78 -11.76
N MET A 37 -51.87 -14.83 -12.58
CA MET A 37 -51.09 -16.06 -12.32
C MET A 37 -49.57 -15.80 -12.41
N ASP A 38 -49.12 -14.84 -13.20
CA ASP A 38 -47.70 -14.53 -13.38
C ASP A 38 -47.16 -13.75 -12.17
N LEU A 39 -47.94 -12.79 -11.65
CA LEU A 39 -47.63 -12.10 -10.42
C LEU A 39 -47.53 -13.07 -9.23
N ARG A 40 -48.46 -14.03 -9.13
CA ARG A 40 -48.43 -15.04 -8.08
C ARG A 40 -47.19 -15.93 -8.18
N LYS A 41 -46.80 -16.39 -9.38
CA LYS A 41 -45.59 -17.20 -9.60
C LYS A 41 -44.32 -16.46 -9.22
N GLU A 42 -44.21 -15.17 -9.58
CA GLU A 42 -43.05 -14.34 -9.22
C GLU A 42 -42.90 -14.19 -7.70
N VAL A 43 -43.99 -13.92 -6.99
CA VAL A 43 -43.95 -13.82 -5.51
C VAL A 43 -43.66 -15.17 -4.86
N GLN A 44 -44.24 -16.30 -5.37
CA GLN A 44 -43.95 -17.64 -4.87
C GLN A 44 -42.49 -18.04 -5.07
N SER A 45 -41.88 -17.70 -6.23
CA SER A 45 -40.44 -17.95 -6.48
C SER A 45 -39.54 -17.20 -5.52
N LEU A 46 -39.88 -15.96 -5.19
CA LEU A 46 -39.13 -15.18 -4.18
C LEU A 46 -39.27 -15.75 -2.77
N LEU A 47 -40.46 -16.23 -2.39
CA LEU A 47 -40.68 -16.87 -1.09
C LEU A 47 -39.91 -18.20 -0.98
N GLN A 48 -39.90 -19.01 -2.05
CA GLN A 48 -39.15 -20.26 -2.09
C GLN A 48 -37.64 -20.03 -1.98
N SER A 49 -37.09 -19.04 -2.67
CA SER A 49 -35.67 -18.65 -2.56
C SER A 49 -35.31 -18.13 -1.15
N ALA A 50 -36.24 -17.48 -0.48
CA ALA A 50 -36.07 -17.04 0.92
C ALA A 50 -36.07 -18.22 1.90
N GLU A 51 -36.92 -19.24 1.68
CA GLU A 51 -36.98 -20.46 2.48
C GLU A 51 -35.76 -21.36 2.28
N GLU A 52 -35.25 -21.51 1.05
CA GLU A 52 -34.04 -22.29 0.74
C GLU A 52 -32.79 -21.67 1.39
N SER A 53 -32.79 -20.36 1.61
CA SER A 53 -31.70 -19.66 2.34
C SER A 53 -31.76 -19.91 3.86
N ILE A 54 -32.89 -20.31 4.40
CA ILE A 54 -33.07 -20.60 5.83
C ILE A 54 -32.77 -22.07 6.16
N ASP A 55 -32.89 -23.00 5.21
CA ASP A 55 -32.67 -24.43 5.42
C ASP A 55 -31.20 -24.86 5.46
N PHE A 56 -30.24 -23.95 5.23
CA PHE A 56 -28.81 -24.23 5.33
C PHE A 56 -28.26 -24.22 6.76
N LEU A 57 -29.08 -23.94 7.80
CA LEU A 57 -28.66 -23.76 9.19
C LEU A 57 -29.05 -24.83 10.22
N PRO A 58 -29.75 -25.96 9.96
CA PRO A 58 -30.15 -26.87 11.02
C PRO A 58 -29.28 -28.10 11.26
N GLN A 59 -28.27 -28.43 10.44
CA GLN A 59 -27.50 -29.66 10.70
C GLN A 59 -26.44 -29.51 11.79
N ALA A 60 -25.87 -28.31 11.98
CA ALA A 60 -24.85 -28.06 13.01
C ALA A 60 -25.42 -27.90 14.42
N VAL A 61 -26.68 -27.54 14.56
CA VAL A 61 -27.33 -27.30 15.87
C VAL A 61 -27.92 -28.59 16.45
N SER A 62 -28.26 -29.58 15.61
CA SER A 62 -28.85 -30.85 16.07
C SER A 62 -27.84 -31.80 16.73
N GLU A 63 -26.56 -31.75 16.34
CA GLU A 63 -25.50 -32.57 16.95
C GLU A 63 -25.10 -32.09 18.34
N VAL A 64 -25.17 -30.79 18.59
CA VAL A 64 -24.85 -30.22 19.92
C VAL A 64 -25.98 -30.43 20.93
N ALA A 65 -27.21 -30.46 20.47
CA ALA A 65 -28.37 -30.72 21.33
C ALA A 65 -28.54 -32.18 21.76
N HIS A 66 -27.96 -33.16 21.04
CA HIS A 66 -28.05 -34.58 21.34
C HIS A 66 -27.04 -35.02 22.43
N ASN A 67 -25.92 -34.30 22.56
CA ASN A 67 -24.89 -34.59 23.56
C ASN A 67 -25.12 -33.94 24.93
N MET A 68 -26.11 -33.06 25.08
CA MET A 68 -26.46 -32.39 26.36
C MET A 68 -27.63 -33.04 27.10
N LYS A 69 -28.18 -34.16 26.62
CA LYS A 69 -29.33 -34.84 27.28
C LYS A 69 -28.98 -36.08 28.12
N ALA A 70 -27.71 -36.29 28.41
CA ALA A 70 -27.23 -37.49 29.12
C ALA A 70 -26.67 -37.25 30.56
N GLU A 71 -26.97 -36.15 31.22
CA GLU A 71 -26.76 -36.13 32.69
C GLU A 71 -27.85 -35.27 33.34
N GLY A 72 -28.70 -35.97 34.10
CA GLY A 72 -29.89 -35.39 34.68
C GLY A 72 -29.77 -34.84 36.10
N GLY A 73 -30.76 -34.11 36.52
CA GLY A 73 -30.98 -33.67 37.92
C GLY A 73 -31.92 -32.50 38.07
N THR A 74 -33.16 -32.82 38.38
CA THR A 74 -34.33 -31.99 38.75
C THR A 74 -34.08 -30.89 39.80
N ASP A 75 -34.63 -29.71 39.76
CA ASP A 75 -35.91 -29.25 40.30
C ASP A 75 -36.09 -27.69 40.33
N LYS A 76 -37.34 -27.27 40.03
CA LYS A 76 -38.16 -26.12 40.47
C LYS A 76 -37.96 -24.72 39.91
N LEU A 77 -38.86 -24.40 39.00
CA LEU A 77 -39.83 -23.30 38.86
C LEU A 77 -39.66 -22.02 39.73
N ALA A 78 -39.49 -20.86 39.10
CA ALA A 78 -40.47 -19.76 39.09
C ALA A 78 -39.99 -18.53 38.30
N ASN A 79 -40.79 -18.13 37.34
CA ASN A 79 -41.08 -16.77 36.80
C ASN A 79 -40.00 -15.67 36.69
N GLY A 80 -39.85 -15.22 35.48
CA GLY A 80 -39.30 -13.87 35.21
C GLY A 80 -38.46 -13.81 33.94
N SER A 81 -39.09 -13.43 32.85
CA SER A 81 -38.42 -13.16 31.56
C SER A 81 -37.29 -12.17 31.71
N SER A 82 -36.07 -12.64 31.61
CA SER A 82 -34.93 -11.85 31.18
C SER A 82 -33.96 -12.78 30.47
N ILE A 83 -33.73 -12.52 29.18
CA ILE A 83 -32.68 -13.16 28.38
C ILE A 83 -31.35 -12.84 29.03
N ALA A 84 -30.82 -13.76 29.85
CA ALA A 84 -29.50 -13.65 30.46
C ALA A 84 -28.46 -13.77 29.34
N ARG A 85 -27.85 -12.64 28.95
CA ARG A 85 -26.61 -12.60 28.20
C ARG A 85 -25.55 -13.34 28.99
N ASN A 86 -24.96 -14.39 28.42
CA ASN A 86 -23.78 -15.04 28.95
C ASN A 86 -22.60 -14.05 28.92
N ARG A 87 -22.50 -13.17 29.90
CA ARG A 87 -21.28 -12.38 30.15
C ARG A 87 -20.29 -13.32 30.82
N VAL A 88 -19.18 -13.61 30.10
CA VAL A 88 -18.02 -14.24 30.77
C VAL A 88 -17.39 -13.19 31.65
N THR A 89 -17.82 -13.15 32.90
CA THR A 89 -17.25 -12.22 33.90
C THR A 89 -15.98 -12.85 34.44
N ILE A 90 -14.83 -12.28 34.09
CA ILE A 90 -13.55 -12.72 34.64
C ILE A 90 -13.40 -12.19 36.05
N THR A 91 -13.12 -13.08 36.99
CA THR A 91 -12.96 -12.73 38.41
C THR A 91 -11.52 -12.31 38.74
N THR A 92 -11.37 -11.48 39.78
CA THR A 92 -10.04 -11.13 40.33
C THR A 92 -9.25 -12.39 40.66
N GLY A 93 -7.99 -12.42 40.21
CA GLY A 93 -7.09 -13.56 40.38
C GLY A 93 -7.06 -14.53 39.21
N THR A 94 -7.97 -14.42 38.22
CA THR A 94 -7.93 -15.24 36.99
C THR A 94 -6.64 -14.99 36.22
N LEU A 95 -6.02 -16.06 35.76
CA LEU A 95 -4.85 -16.01 34.92
C LEU A 95 -5.30 -16.19 33.46
N LEU A 96 -5.11 -15.16 32.61
CA LEU A 96 -5.34 -15.23 31.18
C LEU A 96 -3.98 -15.19 30.47
N ALA A 97 -3.59 -16.29 29.84
CA ALA A 97 -2.21 -16.51 29.41
C ALA A 97 -1.22 -16.28 30.57
N HIS A 98 -0.41 -15.25 30.56
CA HIS A 98 0.52 -14.88 31.61
C HIS A 98 0.11 -13.60 32.37
N TYR A 99 -1.10 -13.11 32.13
CA TYR A 99 -1.64 -11.92 32.77
C TYR A 99 -2.58 -12.31 33.93
N LYS A 100 -2.25 -11.89 35.13
CA LYS A 100 -3.08 -12.09 36.32
C LYS A 100 -4.00 -10.90 36.51
N VAL A 101 -5.30 -11.13 36.40
CA VAL A 101 -6.32 -10.08 36.57
C VAL A 101 -6.37 -9.59 38.01
N VAL A 102 -6.28 -8.28 38.20
CA VAL A 102 -6.28 -7.60 39.49
C VAL A 102 -7.64 -6.97 39.80
N SER A 103 -8.17 -6.17 38.88
CA SER A 103 -9.47 -5.49 39.05
C SER A 103 -10.03 -5.05 37.72
N LEU A 104 -11.34 -4.84 37.62
CA LEU A 104 -11.98 -4.21 36.50
C LEU A 104 -11.64 -2.71 36.49
N LEU A 105 -11.19 -2.15 35.38
CA LEU A 105 -10.97 -0.72 35.18
C LEU A 105 -12.15 -0.04 34.50
N GLY A 106 -12.85 -0.74 33.60
CA GLY A 106 -14.03 -0.21 32.93
C GLY A 106 -14.70 -1.25 32.06
N SER A 107 -15.97 -1.01 31.74
CA SER A 107 -16.73 -1.81 30.77
C SER A 107 -17.39 -0.86 29.76
N GLY A 108 -17.40 -1.23 28.47
CA GLY A 108 -17.97 -0.43 27.39
C GLY A 108 -18.51 -1.28 26.25
N GLY A 109 -19.02 -0.65 25.23
CA GLY A 109 -19.62 -1.33 24.06
C GLY A 109 -18.67 -2.24 23.28
N MET A 110 -17.35 -2.14 23.50
CA MET A 110 -16.31 -2.91 22.80
C MET A 110 -15.68 -4.00 23.68
N GLY A 111 -16.07 -4.11 24.95
CA GLY A 111 -15.51 -5.08 25.87
C GLY A 111 -15.25 -4.55 27.26
N GLU A 112 -14.54 -5.34 28.05
CA GLU A 112 -14.14 -5.02 29.41
C GLU A 112 -12.64 -4.80 29.48
N VAL A 113 -12.22 -3.80 30.24
CA VAL A 113 -10.79 -3.48 30.45
C VAL A 113 -10.45 -3.77 31.90
N TYR A 114 -9.46 -4.58 32.13
CA TYR A 114 -9.00 -4.99 33.45
C TYR A 114 -7.59 -4.45 33.71
N LEU A 115 -7.33 -4.07 34.94
CA LEU A 115 -5.99 -4.00 35.49
C LEU A 115 -5.47 -5.43 35.65
N ALA A 116 -4.34 -5.75 35.08
CA ALA A 116 -3.68 -7.04 35.23
C ALA A 116 -2.20 -6.87 35.57
N GLU A 117 -1.60 -7.90 36.10
CA GLU A 117 -0.16 -8.01 36.31
C GLU A 117 0.44 -8.98 35.28
N ASP A 118 1.35 -8.52 34.45
CA ASP A 118 2.21 -9.35 33.63
C ASP A 118 3.15 -10.15 34.55
N THR A 119 2.88 -11.44 34.73
CA THR A 119 3.62 -12.30 35.65
C THR A 119 5.06 -12.60 35.18
N ARG A 120 5.36 -12.41 33.91
CA ARG A 120 6.70 -12.60 33.32
C ARG A 120 7.58 -11.37 33.56
N LEU A 121 7.06 -10.18 33.27
CA LEU A 121 7.79 -8.92 33.36
C LEU A 121 7.53 -8.17 34.68
N ARG A 122 6.63 -8.66 35.54
CA ARG A 122 6.25 -8.08 36.86
C ARG A 122 5.86 -6.62 36.76
N ARG A 123 5.00 -6.29 35.78
CA ARG A 123 4.52 -4.93 35.56
C ARG A 123 3.00 -4.90 35.48
N LYS A 124 2.41 -3.75 35.82
CA LYS A 124 0.99 -3.51 35.60
C LYS A 124 0.68 -3.28 34.14
N VAL A 125 -0.39 -3.85 33.64
CA VAL A 125 -0.89 -3.70 32.27
C VAL A 125 -2.39 -3.44 32.29
N ALA A 126 -2.91 -2.79 31.27
CA ALA A 126 -4.33 -2.77 30.97
C ALA A 126 -4.65 -3.90 30.00
N LEU A 127 -5.57 -4.78 30.38
CA LEU A 127 -5.97 -5.95 29.59
C LEU A 127 -7.40 -5.74 29.10
N LYS A 128 -7.54 -5.45 27.80
CA LYS A 128 -8.83 -5.24 27.15
C LYS A 128 -9.29 -6.54 26.53
N LEU A 129 -10.43 -7.06 26.99
CA LEU A 129 -11.07 -8.26 26.45
C LEU A 129 -12.07 -7.89 25.38
N LEU A 130 -12.03 -8.60 24.29
CA LEU A 130 -12.91 -8.39 23.15
C LEU A 130 -14.14 -9.28 23.28
N LEU A 131 -15.31 -8.72 23.03
CA LEU A 131 -16.56 -9.48 23.05
C LEU A 131 -16.59 -10.47 21.87
N PRO A 132 -16.97 -11.74 22.06
CA PRO A 132 -17.08 -12.73 21.01
C PRO A 132 -18.01 -12.31 19.86
N GLU A 133 -19.00 -11.48 20.16
CA GLU A 133 -20.00 -10.95 19.23
C GLU A 133 -19.38 -9.96 18.20
N LEU A 134 -18.21 -9.39 18.48
CA LEU A 134 -17.46 -8.53 17.57
C LEU A 134 -16.58 -9.31 16.58
N ILE A 135 -16.48 -10.63 16.72
CA ILE A 135 -15.63 -11.51 15.94
C ILE A 135 -16.50 -12.54 15.21
N THR A 136 -17.44 -12.08 14.42
CA THR A 136 -18.38 -12.97 13.71
C THR A 136 -17.84 -13.53 12.39
N ASP A 137 -16.69 -13.02 11.90
CA ASP A 137 -16.07 -13.47 10.64
C ASP A 137 -14.54 -13.52 10.80
N GLN A 138 -13.95 -14.60 10.28
CA GLN A 138 -12.50 -14.82 10.24
C GLN A 138 -11.74 -13.68 9.52
N ARG A 139 -12.38 -13.03 8.55
CA ARG A 139 -11.85 -11.84 7.86
C ARG A 139 -11.89 -10.58 8.74
N GLY A 140 -12.85 -10.48 9.64
CA GLY A 140 -12.93 -9.41 10.65
C GLY A 140 -11.79 -9.52 11.66
N LEU A 141 -11.49 -10.74 12.13
CA LEU A 141 -10.38 -11.00 13.05
C LEU A 141 -9.03 -10.66 12.44
N LEU A 142 -8.77 -11.10 11.19
CA LEU A 142 -7.52 -10.80 10.48
C LEU A 142 -7.31 -9.29 10.26
N ARG A 143 -8.36 -8.55 9.93
CA ARG A 143 -8.29 -7.09 9.81
C ARG A 143 -8.02 -6.41 11.14
N PHE A 144 -8.67 -6.87 12.19
CA PHE A 144 -8.46 -6.38 13.54
C PHE A 144 -7.01 -6.63 14.02
N GLU A 145 -6.45 -7.81 13.74
CA GLU A 145 -5.04 -8.13 14.00
C GLU A 145 -4.09 -7.20 13.22
N GLN A 146 -4.36 -6.96 11.95
CA GLN A 146 -3.56 -6.05 11.13
C GLN A 146 -3.57 -4.61 11.66
N GLU A 147 -4.73 -4.12 12.11
CA GLU A 147 -4.85 -2.79 12.70
C GLU A 147 -4.21 -2.68 14.09
N ALA A 148 -4.36 -3.72 14.93
CA ALA A 148 -3.65 -3.79 16.19
C ALA A 148 -2.12 -3.83 15.97
N HIS A 149 -1.64 -4.53 14.95
CA HIS A 149 -0.24 -4.52 14.55
C HIS A 149 0.21 -3.14 14.08
N ALA A 150 -0.57 -2.45 13.25
CA ALA A 150 -0.25 -1.10 12.79
C ALA A 150 -0.20 -0.11 13.96
N ALA A 151 -1.16 -0.17 14.89
CA ALA A 151 -1.18 0.66 16.10
C ALA A 151 -0.02 0.33 17.06
N SER A 152 0.40 -0.94 17.15
CA SER A 152 1.53 -1.36 17.98
C SER A 152 2.89 -0.85 17.46
N ALA A 153 2.99 -0.51 16.17
CA ALA A 153 4.19 0.06 15.57
C ALA A 153 4.36 1.56 15.91
N LEU A 154 3.32 2.22 16.45
CA LEU A 154 3.40 3.62 16.84
C LEU A 154 4.16 3.76 18.17
N ASN A 155 5.34 4.37 18.11
CA ASN A 155 6.13 4.71 19.30
C ASN A 155 6.17 6.23 19.48
N HIS A 156 5.24 6.75 20.29
CA HIS A 156 5.13 8.17 20.55
C HIS A 156 4.76 8.43 22.02
N PRO A 157 5.32 9.44 22.70
CA PRO A 157 5.05 9.67 24.13
C PRO A 157 3.57 9.90 24.46
N ASN A 158 2.79 10.42 23.52
CA ASN A 158 1.38 10.73 23.70
C ASN A 158 0.43 9.67 23.10
N ILE A 159 0.93 8.51 22.67
CA ILE A 159 0.13 7.37 22.20
C ILE A 159 0.23 6.23 23.20
N LEU A 160 -0.88 5.51 23.44
CA LEU A 160 -0.89 4.32 24.28
C LEU A 160 -0.06 3.21 23.64
N THR A 161 0.88 2.64 24.38
CA THR A 161 1.72 1.54 23.90
C THR A 161 0.99 0.21 24.03
N ILE A 162 0.78 -0.49 22.92
CA ILE A 162 0.27 -1.86 22.88
C ILE A 162 1.44 -2.81 23.04
N TYR A 163 1.33 -3.76 23.98
CA TYR A 163 2.40 -4.73 24.25
C TYR A 163 2.17 -6.05 23.53
N GLU A 164 0.93 -6.52 23.49
CA GLU A 164 0.59 -7.82 22.95
C GLU A 164 -0.88 -7.86 22.51
N PHE A 165 -1.14 -8.54 21.40
CA PHE A 165 -2.43 -9.08 21.02
C PHE A 165 -2.35 -10.59 21.19
N GLY A 166 -3.33 -11.22 21.85
CA GLY A 166 -3.30 -12.63 22.10
C GLY A 166 -4.69 -13.25 22.23
N GLN A 167 -4.69 -14.58 22.24
CA GLN A 167 -5.86 -15.40 22.51
C GLN A 167 -5.54 -16.39 23.63
N ALA A 168 -6.40 -16.47 24.63
CA ALA A 168 -6.31 -17.45 25.71
C ALA A 168 -7.71 -17.82 26.17
N ASP A 169 -7.94 -19.09 26.47
CA ASP A 169 -9.21 -19.66 26.92
C ASP A 169 -10.41 -19.29 26.02
N GLY A 170 -10.17 -19.18 24.70
CA GLY A 170 -11.19 -18.79 23.72
C GLY A 170 -11.54 -17.30 23.71
N LEU A 171 -10.84 -16.47 24.48
CA LEU A 171 -11.01 -15.02 24.54
C LEU A 171 -9.85 -14.32 23.85
N ASN A 172 -10.15 -13.34 23.01
CA ASN A 172 -9.16 -12.46 22.42
C ASN A 172 -8.94 -11.26 23.35
N PHE A 173 -7.68 -10.86 23.50
CA PHE A 173 -7.31 -9.76 24.36
C PHE A 173 -6.23 -8.86 23.76
N ILE A 174 -6.21 -7.60 24.20
CA ILE A 174 -5.11 -6.67 23.97
C ILE A 174 -4.50 -6.31 25.32
N ALA A 175 -3.21 -6.51 25.46
CA ALA A 175 -2.43 -6.01 26.60
C ALA A 175 -1.70 -4.72 26.23
N SER A 176 -1.89 -3.67 27.00
CA SER A 176 -1.28 -2.36 26.78
C SER A 176 -0.65 -1.79 28.05
N GLU A 177 0.05 -0.68 27.92
CA GLU A 177 0.54 0.05 29.11
C GLU A 177 -0.63 0.45 30.02
N PHE A 178 -0.44 0.28 31.32
CA PHE A 178 -1.34 0.84 32.31
C PHE A 178 -0.97 2.29 32.58
N VAL A 179 -1.88 3.21 32.28
CA VAL A 179 -1.68 4.66 32.45
C VAL A 179 -2.34 5.08 33.76
N ASP A 180 -1.53 5.50 34.74
CA ASP A 180 -2.02 6.05 35.99
C ASP A 180 -2.38 7.53 35.80
N GLY A 181 -3.68 7.81 35.64
CA GLY A 181 -4.19 9.15 35.34
C GLY A 181 -5.72 9.19 35.33
N ALA A 182 -6.27 10.37 35.08
CA ALA A 182 -7.70 10.57 34.89
C ALA A 182 -8.03 10.78 33.41
N THR A 183 -9.20 10.29 32.96
CA THR A 183 -9.66 10.60 31.60
C THR A 183 -9.89 12.11 31.46
N LEU A 184 -9.71 12.62 30.24
CA LEU A 184 -9.97 14.03 29.96
C LEU A 184 -11.43 14.38 30.26
N ARG A 185 -12.37 13.43 30.10
CA ARG A 185 -13.77 13.56 30.51
C ARG A 185 -13.92 13.85 32.00
N GLN A 186 -13.14 13.20 32.87
CA GLN A 186 -13.14 13.44 34.32
C GLN A 186 -12.51 14.77 34.70
N LYS A 187 -11.59 15.29 33.87
CA LYS A 187 -10.91 16.57 34.11
C LYS A 187 -11.72 17.78 33.63
N ILE A 188 -12.48 17.65 32.54
CA ILE A 188 -13.34 18.70 32.02
C ILE A 188 -14.52 18.87 33.00
N GLY A 189 -14.53 19.94 33.78
CA GLY A 189 -15.64 20.32 34.63
C GLY A 189 -16.71 21.12 33.88
N LYS A 190 -17.75 21.58 34.60
CA LYS A 190 -18.78 22.42 34.00
C LYS A 190 -18.31 23.81 33.54
N ARG A 191 -17.12 24.23 33.92
CA ARG A 191 -16.51 25.52 33.57
C ARG A 191 -15.38 25.39 32.53
N GLY A 192 -15.14 24.19 32.06
CA GLY A 192 -13.97 23.88 31.24
C GLY A 192 -12.67 23.76 32.03
N LEU A 193 -11.55 23.75 31.33
CA LEU A 193 -10.18 23.81 31.85
C LEU A 193 -9.70 25.27 31.80
N GLU A 194 -8.66 25.58 32.56
CA GLU A 194 -7.90 26.81 32.35
C GLU A 194 -7.33 26.81 30.92
N LEU A 195 -7.31 27.96 30.27
CA LEU A 195 -6.92 28.07 28.85
C LEU A 195 -5.54 27.48 28.57
N GLU A 196 -4.58 27.70 29.45
CA GLU A 196 -3.20 27.20 29.32
C GLU A 196 -3.19 25.67 29.35
N ASP A 197 -3.91 25.06 30.26
CA ASP A 197 -4.04 23.60 30.40
C ASP A 197 -4.76 22.99 29.16
N ALA A 198 -5.83 23.64 28.68
CA ALA A 198 -6.55 23.21 27.51
C ALA A 198 -5.66 23.20 26.24
N ILE A 199 -4.87 24.26 26.05
CA ILE A 199 -3.92 24.35 24.92
C ILE A 199 -2.80 23.31 25.05
N ASP A 200 -2.30 23.05 26.24
CA ASP A 200 -1.24 22.05 26.46
C ASP A 200 -1.71 20.63 26.20
N VAL A 201 -2.92 20.30 26.59
CA VAL A 201 -3.58 19.02 26.26
C VAL A 201 -3.80 18.91 24.74
N ALA A 202 -4.31 19.97 24.09
CA ALA A 202 -4.55 19.97 22.66
C ALA A 202 -3.26 19.82 21.83
N ILE A 203 -2.16 20.47 22.25
CA ILE A 203 -0.82 20.32 21.62
C ILE A 203 -0.39 18.85 21.68
N GLN A 204 -0.54 18.18 22.81
CA GLN A 204 -0.13 16.79 22.96
C GLN A 204 -1.01 15.82 22.17
N ILE A 205 -2.32 16.05 22.10
CA ILE A 205 -3.23 15.27 21.25
C ILE A 205 -2.88 15.49 19.77
N ALA A 206 -2.69 16.75 19.34
CA ALA A 206 -2.31 17.06 17.95
C ALA A 206 -0.96 16.42 17.58
N SER A 207 0.00 16.37 18.49
CA SER A 207 1.29 15.68 18.30
C SER A 207 1.11 14.17 18.12
N ALA A 208 0.24 13.54 18.93
CA ALA A 208 -0.09 12.12 18.80
C ALA A 208 -0.76 11.84 17.44
N LEU A 209 -1.72 12.67 17.04
CA LEU A 209 -2.40 12.54 15.75
C LEU A 209 -1.44 12.76 14.58
N ALA A 210 -0.52 13.73 14.66
CA ALA A 210 0.48 13.95 13.61
C ALA A 210 1.36 12.72 13.40
N ALA A 211 1.81 12.07 14.48
CA ALA A 211 2.61 10.85 14.41
C ALA A 211 1.81 9.66 13.83
N ALA A 212 0.55 9.49 14.23
CA ALA A 212 -0.32 8.44 13.71
C ALA A 212 -0.66 8.66 12.24
N HIS A 213 -1.03 9.88 11.86
CA HIS A 213 -1.35 10.23 10.47
C HIS A 213 -0.15 10.09 9.54
N ALA A 214 1.07 10.41 10.01
CA ALA A 214 2.30 10.16 9.26
C ALA A 214 2.53 8.67 8.96
N SER A 215 1.99 7.78 9.81
CA SER A 215 2.03 6.33 9.62
C SER A 215 0.78 5.79 8.89
N GLY A 216 -0.07 6.66 8.34
CA GLY A 216 -1.28 6.29 7.62
C GLY A 216 -2.45 5.83 8.52
N ILE A 217 -2.36 6.04 9.85
CA ILE A 217 -3.36 5.61 10.82
C ILE A 217 -4.24 6.79 11.21
N VAL A 218 -5.56 6.68 10.96
CA VAL A 218 -6.59 7.65 11.38
C VAL A 218 -7.28 7.11 12.62
N HIS A 219 -7.45 7.97 13.64
CA HIS A 219 -8.00 7.53 14.93
C HIS A 219 -9.50 7.25 14.89
N ARG A 220 -10.29 8.08 14.20
CA ARG A 220 -11.74 7.93 13.94
C ARG A 220 -12.67 8.04 15.16
N ASP A 221 -12.14 8.15 16.38
CA ASP A 221 -12.92 8.22 17.63
C ASP A 221 -12.24 9.10 18.68
N ILE A 222 -11.74 10.26 18.30
CA ILE A 222 -11.19 11.26 19.23
C ILE A 222 -12.34 11.85 20.05
N LYS A 223 -12.26 11.64 21.36
CA LYS A 223 -13.21 12.14 22.36
C LYS A 223 -12.56 12.16 23.75
N PRO A 224 -13.09 12.91 24.72
CA PRO A 224 -12.48 13.02 26.05
C PRO A 224 -12.34 11.71 26.82
N GLU A 225 -13.17 10.70 26.54
CA GLU A 225 -13.09 9.37 27.13
C GLU A 225 -11.85 8.58 26.67
N ASN A 226 -11.37 8.87 25.44
CA ASN A 226 -10.22 8.20 24.80
C ASN A 226 -8.90 8.95 25.03
N VAL A 227 -8.87 9.86 25.98
CA VAL A 227 -7.67 10.64 26.35
C VAL A 227 -7.47 10.55 27.85
N ILE A 228 -6.30 10.06 28.28
CA ILE A 228 -5.90 10.06 29.70
C ILE A 228 -4.85 11.13 29.92
N VAL A 229 -5.02 11.93 30.98
CA VAL A 229 -4.04 12.90 31.43
C VAL A 229 -3.46 12.41 32.76
N ARG A 230 -2.17 12.14 32.76
CA ARG A 230 -1.41 11.70 33.92
C ARG A 230 -1.23 12.83 34.94
N SER A 231 -0.83 12.47 36.16
CA SER A 231 -0.55 13.46 37.23
C SER A 231 0.62 14.40 36.91
N ASP A 232 1.55 13.98 36.04
CA ASP A 232 2.69 14.79 35.57
C ASP A 232 2.38 15.64 34.34
N GLY A 233 1.09 15.71 33.91
CA GLY A 233 0.63 16.49 32.77
C GLY A 233 0.85 15.81 31.40
N ILE A 234 1.41 14.61 31.34
CA ILE A 234 1.56 13.87 30.09
C ILE A 234 0.20 13.32 29.65
N VAL A 235 -0.15 13.56 28.40
CA VAL A 235 -1.38 13.06 27.75
C VAL A 235 -1.09 11.74 27.05
N LYS A 236 -2.01 10.79 27.15
CA LYS A 236 -2.02 9.54 26.40
C LYS A 236 -3.33 9.39 25.63
N VAL A 237 -3.24 9.29 24.31
CA VAL A 237 -4.38 8.99 23.42
C VAL A 237 -4.53 7.48 23.33
N LEU A 238 -5.75 6.99 23.55
CA LEU A 238 -6.12 5.58 23.64
C LEU A 238 -6.85 5.14 22.38
N ASP A 239 -6.90 3.82 22.14
CA ASP A 239 -7.83 3.14 21.22
C ASP A 239 -7.88 3.73 19.80
N PHE A 240 -6.74 3.78 19.10
CA PHE A 240 -6.68 4.10 17.68
C PHE A 240 -7.52 3.09 16.88
N GLY A 241 -8.64 3.55 16.36
CA GLY A 241 -9.49 3.00 15.31
C GLY A 241 -9.88 1.50 15.27
N ILE A 242 -9.38 0.69 16.19
CA ILE A 242 -9.36 -0.78 16.19
C ILE A 242 -10.74 -1.45 16.05
N ALA A 243 -11.85 -0.72 16.19
CA ALA A 243 -13.17 -1.35 16.30
C ALA A 243 -14.28 -0.72 15.46
N LYS A 244 -14.03 0.29 14.62
CA LYS A 244 -15.09 0.97 13.84
C LYS A 244 -15.21 0.54 12.37
N LEU A 245 -14.42 -0.41 11.89
CA LEU A 245 -14.49 -0.89 10.50
C LEU A 245 -15.65 -1.84 10.21
N GLU A 246 -16.33 -2.37 11.22
CA GLU A 246 -17.43 -3.33 11.00
C GLU A 246 -18.78 -2.69 10.63
N PHE A 247 -18.93 -1.37 10.71
CA PHE A 247 -20.21 -0.72 10.40
C PHE A 247 -20.37 -0.21 8.96
N SER A 248 -19.38 -0.39 8.09
CA SER A 248 -19.46 -0.02 6.67
C SER A 248 -20.08 -1.11 5.77
N GLY A 249 -20.51 -2.23 6.33
CA GLY A 249 -20.92 -3.45 5.58
C GLY A 249 -22.41 -3.71 5.44
N THR A 250 -23.32 -2.94 6.06
CA THR A 250 -24.75 -3.18 5.88
C THR A 250 -25.54 -1.87 5.80
N VAL A 251 -25.33 -1.13 4.72
CA VAL A 251 -26.27 -0.08 4.32
C VAL A 251 -27.38 -0.76 3.54
N VAL A 252 -28.45 -1.11 4.21
CA VAL A 252 -29.72 -1.43 3.53
C VAL A 252 -30.25 -0.12 2.98
N ARG A 253 -30.03 0.15 1.69
CA ARG A 253 -30.72 1.20 0.97
C ARG A 253 -32.22 0.90 0.95
N ARG A 254 -33.00 1.62 1.72
CA ARG A 254 -34.42 1.76 1.46
C ARG A 254 -34.64 2.83 0.39
N SER A 255 -35.49 2.52 -0.56
CA SER A 255 -35.86 3.30 -1.75
C SER A 255 -36.54 4.64 -1.50
N SER A 256 -36.33 5.28 -0.36
CA SER A 256 -36.94 6.59 -0.03
C SER A 256 -35.93 7.68 0.37
N GLY A 257 -34.67 7.58 -0.02
CA GLY A 257 -33.73 8.72 0.12
C GLY A 257 -33.36 9.14 1.56
N ALA A 258 -33.81 8.43 2.59
CA ALA A 258 -33.46 8.72 3.98
C ALA A 258 -32.43 7.70 4.48
N VAL A 259 -31.24 8.16 4.80
CA VAL A 259 -30.19 7.39 5.47
C VAL A 259 -30.62 7.23 6.92
N VAL A 260 -31.07 6.03 7.31
CA VAL A 260 -31.29 5.68 8.71
C VAL A 260 -30.23 4.66 9.08
N ALA A 261 -29.25 5.10 9.84
CA ALA A 261 -28.34 4.21 10.57
C ALA A 261 -29.18 3.48 11.63
N ILE A 262 -29.47 2.20 11.43
CA ILE A 262 -30.13 1.39 12.44
C ILE A 262 -29.06 0.95 13.42
N GLN A 263 -28.99 1.64 14.54
CA GLN A 263 -28.38 1.12 15.77
C GLN A 263 -29.47 0.39 16.54
N THR A 264 -29.34 -0.92 16.69
CA THR A 264 -30.00 -1.66 17.77
C THR A 264 -29.22 -1.35 19.05
N THR A 265 -29.61 -0.33 19.77
CA THR A 265 -29.15 -0.05 21.13
C THR A 265 -30.34 0.32 21.99
N GLU A 266 -30.36 -0.31 23.14
CA GLU A 266 -31.37 -0.05 24.21
C GLU A 266 -31.44 1.44 24.56
N PRO A 267 -32.61 1.96 24.98
CA PRO A 267 -32.76 3.34 25.40
C PRO A 267 -31.86 3.62 26.60
N GLY A 268 -30.83 4.45 26.43
CA GLY A 268 -30.01 4.96 27.54
C GLY A 268 -28.49 4.97 27.34
N VAL A 269 -27.91 4.33 26.34
CA VAL A 269 -26.43 4.13 26.24
C VAL A 269 -25.77 4.89 25.06
N VAL A 270 -26.49 5.52 24.15
CA VAL A 270 -25.94 6.03 22.86
C VAL A 270 -25.58 7.53 22.86
N HIS A 271 -25.76 8.25 23.97
CA HIS A 271 -25.64 9.72 23.95
C HIS A 271 -24.24 10.33 23.88
N GLY A 272 -23.17 9.57 24.17
CA GLY A 272 -21.80 10.13 24.30
C GLY A 272 -21.00 10.27 22.99
N THR A 273 -21.06 9.30 22.09
CA THR A 273 -20.12 9.18 20.97
C THR A 273 -20.45 10.07 19.77
N VAL A 274 -21.71 10.44 19.57
CA VAL A 274 -22.17 11.19 18.39
C VAL A 274 -21.67 12.64 18.40
N LYS A 275 -21.46 13.25 19.57
CA LYS A 275 -21.15 14.68 19.75
C LYS A 275 -19.80 15.14 19.19
N TYR A 276 -18.88 14.19 18.91
CA TYR A 276 -17.51 14.45 18.40
C TYR A 276 -17.31 13.94 16.99
N MET A 277 -18.35 13.37 16.34
CA MET A 277 -18.27 12.90 14.96
C MET A 277 -18.05 14.06 13.99
N SER A 278 -17.22 13.84 13.00
CA SER A 278 -17.09 14.78 11.89
C SER A 278 -18.32 14.74 10.95
N PRO A 279 -18.56 15.79 10.15
CA PRO A 279 -19.64 15.80 9.17
C PRO A 279 -19.62 14.64 8.19
N GLU A 280 -18.43 14.19 7.78
CA GLU A 280 -18.23 13.04 6.91
C GLU A 280 -18.58 11.71 7.62
N GLN A 281 -18.22 11.54 8.88
CA GLN A 281 -18.65 10.39 9.69
C GLN A 281 -20.16 10.35 9.86
N ALA A 282 -20.76 11.51 10.15
CA ALA A 282 -22.22 11.63 10.32
C ALA A 282 -23.01 11.34 9.02
N ARG A 283 -22.37 11.53 7.85
CA ARG A 283 -22.92 11.20 6.52
C ARG A 283 -22.58 9.78 6.06
N GLY A 284 -21.75 9.03 6.77
CA GLY A 284 -21.24 7.73 6.33
C GLY A 284 -20.28 7.83 5.13
N LEU A 285 -19.62 8.96 4.94
CA LEU A 285 -18.64 9.17 3.89
C LEU A 285 -17.25 8.65 4.30
N PRO A 286 -16.35 8.38 3.35
CA PRO A 286 -14.97 8.01 3.66
C PRO A 286 -14.30 9.01 4.60
N VAL A 287 -13.65 8.48 5.63
CA VAL A 287 -13.02 9.23 6.73
C VAL A 287 -11.52 9.29 6.49
N ASP A 288 -10.93 10.49 6.57
CA ASP A 288 -9.50 10.73 6.49
C ASP A 288 -8.95 11.44 7.75
N ALA A 289 -7.67 11.76 7.76
CA ALA A 289 -6.98 12.44 8.86
C ALA A 289 -7.70 13.73 9.33
N ARG A 290 -8.36 14.43 8.44
CA ARG A 290 -9.09 15.70 8.74
C ARG A 290 -10.33 15.49 9.58
N SER A 291 -10.85 14.26 9.64
CA SER A 291 -11.94 13.90 10.54
C SER A 291 -11.50 13.94 12.01
N ASP A 292 -10.28 13.49 12.32
CA ASP A 292 -9.72 13.56 13.66
C ASP A 292 -9.48 15.03 14.08
N LEU A 293 -9.16 15.90 13.12
CA LEU A 293 -8.96 17.34 13.38
C LEU A 293 -10.26 18.05 13.74
N PHE A 294 -11.38 17.65 13.11
CA PHE A 294 -12.71 18.11 13.52
C PHE A 294 -13.06 17.63 14.93
N SER A 295 -12.81 16.35 15.22
CA SER A 295 -13.06 15.78 16.54
C SER A 295 -12.19 16.45 17.61
N LEU A 296 -10.90 16.73 17.31
CA LEU A 296 -10.03 17.50 18.21
C LEU A 296 -10.52 18.94 18.39
N GLY A 297 -11.01 19.59 17.35
CA GLY A 297 -11.68 20.90 17.44
C GLY A 297 -12.88 20.89 18.39
N SER A 298 -13.71 19.84 18.31
CA SER A 298 -14.85 19.65 19.21
C SER A 298 -14.42 19.42 20.67
N VAL A 299 -13.33 18.65 20.86
CA VAL A 299 -12.75 18.43 22.20
C VAL A 299 -12.12 19.72 22.75
N LEU A 300 -11.39 20.48 21.94
CA LEU A 300 -10.80 21.75 22.34
C LEU A 300 -11.86 22.76 22.73
N TYR A 301 -12.94 22.86 21.95
CA TYR A 301 -14.08 23.69 22.30
C TYR A 301 -14.65 23.35 23.68
N GLU A 302 -14.88 22.06 23.92
CA GLU A 302 -15.40 21.61 25.23
C GLU A 302 -14.40 21.78 26.36
N MET A 303 -13.10 21.61 26.12
CA MET A 303 -12.07 21.88 27.12
C MET A 303 -12.09 23.34 27.61
N ILE A 304 -12.34 24.26 26.71
CA ILE A 304 -12.34 25.70 27.02
C ILE A 304 -13.68 26.14 27.61
N THR A 305 -14.79 25.68 27.05
CA THR A 305 -16.14 26.18 27.38
C THR A 305 -16.84 25.39 28.47
N GLY A 306 -16.43 24.14 28.73
CA GLY A 306 -17.16 23.20 29.55
C GLY A 306 -18.47 22.68 28.90
N ALA A 307 -18.76 23.09 27.66
CA ALA A 307 -19.93 22.69 26.87
C ALA A 307 -19.52 22.05 25.56
N VAL A 308 -20.30 21.08 25.08
CA VAL A 308 -20.05 20.43 23.79
C VAL A 308 -20.33 21.39 22.63
N ALA A 309 -19.57 21.30 21.54
CA ALA A 309 -19.73 22.15 20.38
C ALA A 309 -21.10 21.98 19.68
N PHE A 310 -21.63 20.76 19.69
CA PHE A 310 -22.93 20.42 19.11
C PHE A 310 -23.74 19.60 20.12
N ASP A 311 -24.90 20.14 20.55
CA ASP A 311 -25.79 19.48 21.50
C ASP A 311 -27.20 19.34 20.94
N GLY A 312 -28.00 18.44 21.48
CA GLY A 312 -29.37 18.19 21.06
C GLY A 312 -30.08 17.19 21.98
N SER A 313 -31.39 17.21 21.94
CA SER A 313 -32.23 16.33 22.75
C SER A 313 -32.21 14.87 22.27
N THR A 314 -31.89 14.66 21.00
CA THR A 314 -31.74 13.34 20.38
C THR A 314 -30.42 13.24 19.60
N ALA A 315 -29.98 12.00 19.31
CA ALA A 315 -28.82 11.77 18.45
C ALA A 315 -29.01 12.40 17.06
N SER A 316 -30.24 12.42 16.56
CA SER A 316 -30.57 13.05 15.27
C SER A 316 -30.42 14.57 15.29
N ASP A 317 -30.75 15.21 16.41
CA ASP A 317 -30.56 16.66 16.58
C ASP A 317 -29.07 17.01 16.59
N VAL A 318 -28.26 16.22 17.31
CA VAL A 318 -26.80 16.39 17.34
C VAL A 318 -26.19 16.20 15.93
N ILE A 319 -26.62 15.18 15.20
CA ILE A 319 -26.17 14.95 13.81
C ILE A 319 -26.58 16.14 12.91
N ALA A 320 -27.81 16.65 13.05
CA ALA A 320 -28.26 17.79 12.30
C ALA A 320 -27.39 19.04 12.57
N GLY A 321 -27.06 19.28 13.86
CA GLY A 321 -26.16 20.35 14.26
C GLY A 321 -24.74 20.20 13.70
N ILE A 322 -24.16 18.98 13.76
CA ILE A 322 -22.86 18.69 13.17
C ILE A 322 -22.85 18.97 11.64
N LEU A 323 -23.95 18.68 10.96
CA LEU A 323 -24.03 18.82 9.50
C LEU A 323 -24.31 20.23 9.02
N LYS A 324 -25.02 21.07 9.81
CA LYS A 324 -25.58 22.33 9.34
C LYS A 324 -25.25 23.55 10.20
N ASP A 325 -25.12 23.38 11.53
CA ASP A 325 -25.06 24.51 12.43
C ASP A 325 -23.59 24.85 12.75
N GLU A 326 -23.28 26.16 12.83
CA GLU A 326 -22.01 26.61 13.43
C GLU A 326 -22.10 26.53 14.94
N PRO A 327 -21.03 26.13 15.65
CA PRO A 327 -21.03 26.14 17.09
C PRO A 327 -21.16 27.57 17.62
N ALA A 328 -21.74 27.72 18.79
CA ALA A 328 -21.78 29.05 19.44
C ALA A 328 -20.33 29.53 19.69
N PRO A 329 -20.02 30.82 19.53
CA PRO A 329 -18.68 31.34 19.86
C PRO A 329 -18.24 30.92 21.26
N ALA A 330 -16.99 30.43 21.41
CA ALA A 330 -16.47 30.00 22.71
C ALA A 330 -16.50 31.15 23.73
N THR A 331 -16.34 32.36 23.26
CA THR A 331 -16.47 33.60 24.07
C THR A 331 -17.82 33.76 24.76
N ASN A 332 -18.89 33.10 24.29
CA ASN A 332 -20.19 33.11 24.99
C ASN A 332 -20.17 32.35 26.32
N PHE A 333 -19.29 31.39 26.46
CA PHE A 333 -19.16 30.52 27.64
C PHE A 333 -17.88 30.83 28.45
N ALA A 334 -16.81 31.21 27.76
CA ALA A 334 -15.53 31.61 28.32
C ALA A 334 -15.11 32.97 27.73
N PRO A 335 -15.57 34.10 28.30
CA PRO A 335 -15.39 35.44 27.75
C PRO A 335 -13.93 35.86 27.58
N GLU A 336 -13.02 35.24 28.27
CA GLU A 336 -11.58 35.53 28.20
C GLU A 336 -10.86 34.78 27.08
N THR A 337 -11.59 34.02 26.25
CA THR A 337 -11.01 33.28 25.11
C THR A 337 -10.42 34.25 24.09
N PRO A 338 -9.12 34.15 23.77
CA PRO A 338 -8.47 35.02 22.78
C PRO A 338 -9.02 34.77 21.35
N PRO A 339 -9.09 35.81 20.50
CA PRO A 339 -9.56 35.70 19.13
C PRO A 339 -8.79 34.64 18.29
N GLU A 340 -7.51 34.47 18.57
CA GLU A 340 -6.65 33.46 17.88
C GLU A 340 -7.13 32.03 18.17
N VAL A 341 -7.53 31.76 19.40
CA VAL A 341 -8.07 30.44 19.80
C VAL A 341 -9.44 30.20 19.19
N GLU A 342 -10.28 31.25 19.17
CA GLU A 342 -11.57 31.22 18.46
C GLU A 342 -11.37 30.88 16.98
N HIS A 343 -10.36 31.47 16.34
CA HIS A 343 -10.00 31.19 14.94
C HIS A 343 -9.54 29.73 14.74
N ILE A 344 -8.68 29.22 15.64
CA ILE A 344 -8.21 27.83 15.58
C ILE A 344 -9.41 26.86 15.71
N ILE A 345 -10.30 27.08 16.67
CA ILE A 345 -11.50 26.25 16.85
C ILE A 345 -12.40 26.34 15.62
N GLY A 346 -12.71 27.55 15.14
CA GLY A 346 -13.57 27.77 13.98
C GLY A 346 -13.03 27.06 12.74
N ARG A 347 -11.72 27.15 12.49
CA ARG A 347 -11.08 26.45 11.37
C ARG A 347 -11.11 24.94 11.53
N ALA A 348 -10.89 24.40 12.72
CA ALA A 348 -10.97 22.96 12.98
C ALA A 348 -12.40 22.43 12.79
N LEU A 349 -13.43 23.20 13.12
CA LEU A 349 -14.85 22.85 13.03
C LEU A 349 -15.52 23.21 11.70
N CYS A 350 -14.77 23.66 10.69
CA CYS A 350 -15.29 23.86 9.33
C CYS A 350 -15.97 22.59 8.80
N LYS A 351 -17.19 22.76 8.24
CA LYS A 351 -17.98 21.62 7.72
C LYS A 351 -17.37 21.05 6.46
N ASP A 352 -16.82 21.91 5.62
CA ASP A 352 -16.06 21.54 4.44
C ASP A 352 -14.64 21.13 4.85
N ARG A 353 -14.26 19.90 4.50
CA ARG A 353 -12.95 19.36 4.78
C ARG A 353 -11.80 20.16 4.15
N ASP A 354 -12.06 20.76 2.98
CA ASP A 354 -11.01 21.47 2.22
C ASP A 354 -10.70 22.85 2.81
N THR A 355 -11.60 23.42 3.60
CA THR A 355 -11.38 24.67 4.35
C THR A 355 -10.84 24.45 5.76
N ARG A 356 -10.85 23.23 6.24
CA ARG A 356 -10.36 22.81 7.55
C ARG A 356 -8.82 22.75 7.57
N TYR A 357 -8.22 22.49 8.71
CA TYR A 357 -6.81 22.09 8.77
C TYR A 357 -6.57 20.86 7.88
N GLN A 358 -5.50 20.88 7.08
CA GLN A 358 -5.21 19.77 6.16
C GLN A 358 -4.32 18.70 6.78
N SER A 359 -3.63 19.01 7.88
CA SER A 359 -2.84 18.04 8.64
C SER A 359 -2.85 18.35 10.14
N ALA A 360 -2.63 17.33 10.96
CA ALA A 360 -2.46 17.52 12.41
C ALA A 360 -1.22 18.35 12.72
N GLN A 361 -0.20 18.34 11.86
CA GLN A 361 1.00 19.15 12.01
C GLN A 361 0.70 20.65 11.84
N GLU A 362 -0.22 21.01 10.93
CA GLU A 362 -0.65 22.39 10.74
C GLU A 362 -1.37 22.94 12.00
N LEU A 363 -2.35 22.18 12.51
CA LEU A 363 -3.06 22.51 13.76
C LEU A 363 -2.09 22.60 14.96
N LEU A 364 -1.16 21.63 15.08
CA LEU A 364 -0.13 21.61 16.10
C LEU A 364 0.73 22.90 16.06
N THR A 365 1.11 23.32 14.87
CA THR A 365 1.92 24.52 14.67
C THR A 365 1.18 25.77 15.13
N ASP A 366 -0.10 25.91 14.80
CA ASP A 366 -0.91 27.08 15.22
C ASP A 366 -1.10 27.12 16.75
N LEU A 367 -1.37 25.97 17.38
CA LEU A 367 -1.47 25.88 18.85
C LEU A 367 -0.14 26.21 19.53
N GLN A 368 0.99 25.77 18.99
CA GLN A 368 2.32 26.09 19.54
C GLN A 368 2.70 27.56 19.35
N ASN A 369 2.32 28.16 18.22
CA ASN A 369 2.53 29.57 17.95
C ASN A 369 1.74 30.43 18.94
N PHE A 370 0.47 30.09 19.15
CA PHE A 370 -0.37 30.76 20.15
C PHE A 370 0.27 30.67 21.55
N LYS A 371 0.68 29.47 22.00
CA LYS A 371 1.32 29.29 23.30
C LYS A 371 2.59 30.12 23.45
N ARG A 372 3.42 30.21 22.38
CA ARG A 372 4.65 31.05 22.38
C ARG A 372 4.33 32.54 22.49
N GLU A 373 3.32 33.01 21.80
CA GLU A 373 2.89 34.39 21.83
C GLU A 373 2.40 34.80 23.22
N VAL A 374 1.54 34.00 23.86
CA VAL A 374 1.09 34.22 25.24
C VAL A 374 2.26 34.27 26.21
N ALA A 375 3.21 33.34 26.08
CA ALA A 375 4.41 33.34 26.95
C ALA A 375 5.32 34.56 26.72
N PHE A 376 5.40 35.06 25.48
CA PHE A 376 6.13 36.28 25.15
C PHE A 376 5.47 37.53 25.72
N GLN A 377 4.14 37.67 25.61
CA GLN A 377 3.34 38.76 26.16
C GLN A 377 3.45 38.80 27.71
N ALA A 378 3.38 37.66 28.35
CA ALA A 378 3.55 37.54 29.82
C ALA A 378 4.95 38.02 30.28
N LYS A 379 5.99 37.75 29.52
CA LYS A 379 7.37 38.23 29.79
C LYS A 379 7.52 39.72 29.60
N LEU A 380 6.84 40.31 28.61
CA LEU A 380 6.84 41.77 28.38
C LEU A 380 6.16 42.53 29.52
N GLN A 381 5.13 41.96 30.15
CA GLN A 381 4.42 42.57 31.29
C GLN A 381 5.18 42.49 32.60
N GLN A 382 6.19 41.60 32.74
CA GLN A 382 7.01 41.42 33.94
C GLN A 382 8.29 42.26 33.96
N THR A 383 8.55 43.06 32.92
CA THR A 383 9.73 43.96 32.93
C THR A 383 9.31 45.35 33.49
N PRO A 384 9.78 45.75 34.70
CA PRO A 384 9.45 47.07 35.25
C PRO A 384 10.08 48.15 34.41
N VAL A 385 9.29 48.99 33.79
CA VAL A 385 9.71 50.21 33.09
C VAL A 385 10.10 51.23 34.14
N SER A 386 11.38 51.43 34.36
CA SER A 386 11.90 52.61 35.12
C SER A 386 11.90 53.82 34.20
N PRO A 387 11.29 54.94 34.56
CA PRO A 387 11.25 56.11 33.68
C PRO A 387 12.58 56.85 33.69
N ALA A 388 13.37 56.76 32.63
CA ALA A 388 14.54 57.64 32.42
C ALA A 388 14.14 58.76 31.47
N LYS A 389 14.33 59.97 31.98
CA LYS A 389 14.07 61.29 31.41
C LYS A 389 14.68 61.52 30.04
N ALA A 390 13.93 62.20 29.27
CA ALA A 390 14.31 62.84 28.01
C ALA A 390 15.52 63.78 28.14
N GLY A 391 16.42 63.80 27.18
CA GLY A 391 17.49 64.78 27.08
C GLY A 391 18.36 64.61 25.85
N LEU A 392 17.99 65.13 24.70
CA LEU A 392 18.65 65.93 23.72
C LEU A 392 20.04 65.53 23.11
N THR A 393 19.98 65.37 21.78
CA THR A 393 20.89 65.86 20.70
C THR A 393 22.22 65.18 20.43
N PRO A 394 22.54 64.97 19.13
CA PRO A 394 23.77 64.35 18.67
C PRO A 394 24.93 65.31 18.56
N PRO A 395 26.16 64.92 18.80
CA PRO A 395 27.32 65.73 18.39
C PRO A 395 27.84 65.31 17.03
N ARG A 396 28.03 66.36 16.31
CA ARG A 396 28.68 66.58 15.01
C ARG A 396 30.17 66.27 15.12
N ALA A 397 30.71 65.69 14.07
CA ALA A 397 32.11 65.45 13.81
C ALA A 397 32.97 66.72 13.97
N SER A 398 34.13 66.54 14.56
CA SER A 398 35.25 67.51 14.42
C SER A 398 36.52 66.73 14.22
N ALA A 399 37.25 67.17 13.17
CA ALA A 399 38.52 66.61 12.74
C ALA A 399 39.72 67.30 13.47
N ALA A 400 40.82 66.60 13.38
CA ALA A 400 42.24 67.02 13.31
C ALA A 400 43.05 66.82 14.58
N PRO A 401 44.39 66.85 14.45
CA PRO A 401 45.28 66.49 13.32
C PRO A 401 46.45 65.51 13.69
N ILE A 402 47.11 65.09 12.62
CA ILE A 402 48.32 64.25 12.59
C ILE A 402 49.54 64.94 13.13
N PRO A 403 50.57 64.28 13.64
CA PRO A 403 51.87 64.50 13.08
C PRO A 403 52.60 63.20 12.65
N GLY A 404 53.35 63.42 11.64
CA GLY A 404 54.00 62.54 10.75
C GLY A 404 55.20 61.79 11.32
N GLY A 405 55.67 60.84 10.58
CA GLY A 405 56.85 60.00 10.78
C GLY A 405 57.11 59.14 9.59
N GLU A 406 58.14 59.36 8.92
CA GLU A 406 58.77 58.99 7.70
C GLU A 406 58.74 57.51 7.31
N THR A 407 58.39 57.28 6.04
CA THR A 407 59.02 56.50 4.94
C THR A 407 59.71 55.17 5.27
N SER A 408 59.17 54.08 4.70
CA SER A 408 59.98 53.11 3.92
C SER A 408 59.12 52.56 2.78
N GLU A 409 59.47 53.01 1.55
CA GLU A 409 59.07 52.40 0.33
C GLU A 409 59.64 50.98 0.24
N GLY A 410 58.78 50.02 0.04
CA GLY A 410 59.15 48.64 -0.22
C GLY A 410 58.03 47.66 -0.30
N SER A 411 57.53 47.37 -1.50
CA SER A 411 56.86 46.10 -1.77
C SER A 411 55.36 45.93 -1.50
N THR A 412 54.61 47.00 -1.40
CA THR A 412 53.12 46.84 -1.30
C THR A 412 52.43 46.62 -2.67
N TRP A 413 53.07 46.92 -3.78
CA TRP A 413 52.53 46.76 -5.13
C TRP A 413 52.47 45.30 -5.59
N LEU A 414 53.45 44.46 -5.17
CA LEU A 414 53.47 43.02 -5.47
C LEU A 414 52.36 42.27 -4.74
N TRP A 415 52.06 42.60 -3.50
CA TRP A 415 50.98 41.97 -2.74
C TRP A 415 49.60 42.41 -3.27
N GLY A 416 49.42 43.65 -3.70
CA GLY A 416 48.21 44.13 -4.36
C GLY A 416 47.96 43.44 -5.72
N ALA A 417 49.02 43.24 -6.52
CA ALA A 417 48.97 42.54 -7.78
C ALA A 417 48.65 41.04 -7.59
N LEU A 418 49.22 40.41 -6.55
CA LEU A 418 48.97 39.02 -6.21
C LEU A 418 47.54 38.79 -5.68
N LEU A 419 47.04 39.72 -4.85
CA LEU A 419 45.64 39.68 -4.37
C LEU A 419 44.66 39.90 -5.51
N MET A 420 44.96 40.83 -6.44
CA MET A 420 44.12 41.05 -7.63
C MET A 420 44.13 39.82 -8.57
N LEU A 421 45.28 39.19 -8.76
CA LEU A 421 45.41 37.96 -9.52
C LEU A 421 44.60 36.81 -8.90
N LEU A 422 44.67 36.69 -7.55
CA LEU A 422 43.91 35.70 -6.80
C LEU A 422 42.39 35.93 -6.92
N VAL A 423 41.93 37.19 -6.86
CA VAL A 423 40.52 37.56 -7.03
C VAL A 423 40.05 37.28 -8.46
N VAL A 424 40.87 37.56 -9.46
CA VAL A 424 40.55 37.26 -10.87
C VAL A 424 40.54 35.75 -11.09
N LEU A 425 41.46 34.98 -10.51
CA LEU A 425 41.49 33.54 -10.59
C LEU A 425 40.29 32.91 -9.86
N LEU A 426 39.91 33.43 -8.68
CA LEU A 426 38.72 33.01 -7.97
C LEU A 426 37.43 33.38 -8.74
N ALA A 427 37.32 34.58 -9.26
CA ALA A 427 36.20 35.00 -10.08
C ALA A 427 36.15 34.17 -11.39
N GLY A 428 37.28 33.89 -12.02
CA GLY A 428 37.38 32.97 -13.15
C GLY A 428 36.96 31.55 -12.80
N TYR A 429 37.46 31.02 -11.68
CA TYR A 429 37.07 29.70 -11.17
C TYR A 429 35.57 29.60 -10.88
N PHE A 430 35.02 30.57 -10.16
CA PHE A 430 33.57 30.63 -9.90
C PHE A 430 32.77 30.89 -11.17
N GLY A 431 33.28 31.71 -12.08
CA GLY A 431 32.68 31.94 -13.40
C GLY A 431 32.67 30.67 -14.25
N VAL A 432 33.78 29.94 -14.34
CA VAL A 432 33.89 28.66 -15.06
C VAL A 432 33.03 27.60 -14.36
N LYS A 433 33.05 27.53 -13.03
CA LYS A 433 32.19 26.58 -12.27
C LYS A 433 30.71 26.87 -12.48
N LYS A 434 30.31 28.14 -12.46
CA LYS A 434 28.93 28.58 -12.75
C LYS A 434 28.55 28.34 -14.20
N TYR A 435 29.48 28.56 -15.15
CA TYR A 435 29.30 28.26 -16.56
C TYR A 435 29.20 26.76 -16.82
N GLN A 436 30.05 25.96 -16.18
CA GLN A 436 29.97 24.48 -16.24
C GLN A 436 28.69 23.95 -15.60
N GLN A 437 28.24 24.50 -14.45
CA GLN A 437 26.95 24.14 -13.83
C GLN A 437 25.75 24.54 -14.70
N ALA A 438 25.85 25.65 -15.44
CA ALA A 438 24.79 26.09 -16.34
C ALA A 438 24.77 25.34 -17.68
N HIS A 439 25.87 24.73 -18.09
CA HIS A 439 26.05 24.05 -19.38
C HIS A 439 26.47 22.59 -19.24
N SER A 440 26.52 22.05 -18.03
CA SER A 440 26.56 20.58 -17.86
C SER A 440 25.29 20.01 -18.50
N PRO A 441 25.36 19.03 -19.39
CA PRO A 441 24.18 18.33 -19.84
C PRO A 441 23.47 17.85 -18.57
N LYS A 442 22.28 18.41 -18.30
CA LYS A 442 21.40 17.87 -17.25
C LYS A 442 21.19 16.43 -17.66
N GLY A 443 21.56 15.48 -16.80
CA GLY A 443 21.22 14.08 -17.01
C GLY A 443 19.71 13.95 -17.21
N PRO A 444 19.21 12.84 -17.73
CA PRO A 444 17.79 12.65 -17.98
C PRO A 444 17.01 13.01 -16.72
N ARG A 445 15.94 13.80 -16.88
CA ARG A 445 15.05 14.14 -15.78
C ARG A 445 14.34 12.87 -15.32
N SER A 446 14.19 12.70 -14.00
CA SER A 446 13.50 11.54 -13.45
C SER A 446 12.08 11.92 -13.03
N LEU A 447 11.12 11.09 -13.45
CA LEU A 447 9.69 11.29 -13.24
C LEU A 447 9.05 10.01 -12.66
N ALA A 448 8.17 10.18 -11.66
CA ALA A 448 7.22 9.15 -11.28
C ALA A 448 5.79 9.65 -11.48
N ILE A 449 4.92 8.76 -11.92
CA ILE A 449 3.50 9.02 -12.14
C ILE A 449 2.74 8.10 -11.19
N LEU A 450 2.08 8.69 -10.19
CA LEU A 450 1.34 7.91 -9.21
C LEU A 450 -0.02 7.47 -9.74
N PRO A 451 -0.55 6.34 -9.29
CA PRO A 451 -1.92 5.94 -9.57
C PRO A 451 -2.89 7.08 -9.21
N PHE A 452 -3.86 7.35 -10.09
CA PHE A 452 -4.82 8.42 -9.88
C PHE A 452 -5.88 7.99 -8.90
N ARG A 453 -6.19 8.84 -7.93
CA ARG A 453 -7.15 8.53 -6.87
C ARG A 453 -8.58 8.75 -7.34
N ASN A 454 -9.45 7.76 -7.12
CA ASN A 454 -10.88 7.85 -7.35
C ASN A 454 -11.54 8.71 -6.25
N LEU A 455 -12.19 9.81 -6.64
CA LEU A 455 -12.87 10.72 -5.69
C LEU A 455 -14.30 10.26 -5.34
N ASN A 456 -14.94 9.47 -6.21
CA ASN A 456 -16.30 8.95 -5.95
C ASN A 456 -16.26 7.68 -5.08
N GLY A 457 -15.12 6.97 -5.02
CA GLY A 457 -15.03 5.66 -4.38
C GLY A 457 -15.96 4.62 -5.02
N ASP A 458 -16.29 4.78 -6.31
CA ASP A 458 -17.07 3.80 -7.06
C ASP A 458 -16.16 2.63 -7.48
N PRO A 459 -16.34 1.42 -6.89
CA PRO A 459 -15.49 0.27 -7.21
C PRO A 459 -15.49 -0.12 -8.68
N GLN A 460 -16.54 0.24 -9.43
CA GLN A 460 -16.62 -0.06 -10.85
C GLN A 460 -15.63 0.76 -11.70
N THR A 461 -15.11 1.83 -11.15
CA THR A 461 -14.17 2.75 -11.84
C THR A 461 -12.78 2.80 -11.19
N ASP A 462 -12.53 2.09 -10.10
CA ASP A 462 -11.24 2.11 -9.39
C ASP A 462 -10.07 1.69 -10.28
N PHE A 463 -10.30 0.76 -11.21
CA PHE A 463 -9.30 0.32 -12.18
C PHE A 463 -8.67 1.48 -12.99
N LEU A 464 -9.40 2.58 -13.19
CA LEU A 464 -8.90 3.73 -13.94
C LEU A 464 -7.69 4.39 -13.25
N GLY A 465 -7.62 4.32 -11.93
CA GLY A 465 -6.55 4.97 -11.16
C GLY A 465 -5.16 4.47 -11.54
N PHE A 466 -4.97 3.18 -11.51
CA PHE A 466 -3.72 2.54 -11.88
C PHE A 466 -3.51 2.52 -13.39
N SER A 467 -4.52 2.07 -14.15
CA SER A 467 -4.37 1.84 -15.58
C SER A 467 -4.08 3.11 -16.38
N LEU A 468 -4.69 4.26 -16.01
CA LEU A 468 -4.37 5.54 -16.66
C LEU A 468 -2.95 6.01 -16.36
N ALA A 469 -2.45 5.77 -15.14
CA ALA A 469 -1.07 6.09 -14.80
C ALA A 469 -0.11 5.19 -15.60
N ASP A 470 -0.38 3.89 -15.70
CA ASP A 470 0.38 2.92 -16.47
C ASP A 470 0.47 3.30 -17.95
N GLU A 471 -0.65 3.69 -18.55
CA GLU A 471 -0.71 4.16 -19.94
C GLU A 471 0.11 5.43 -20.20
N ILE A 472 0.12 6.36 -19.24
CA ILE A 472 0.94 7.58 -19.34
C ILE A 472 2.42 7.23 -19.19
N ILE A 473 2.78 6.33 -18.28
CA ILE A 473 4.13 5.81 -18.09
C ILE A 473 4.62 5.18 -19.39
N THR A 474 3.86 4.23 -19.92
CA THR A 474 4.14 3.53 -21.19
C THR A 474 4.35 4.53 -22.35
N LYS A 475 3.51 5.55 -22.44
CA LYS A 475 3.61 6.59 -23.47
C LYS A 475 4.89 7.41 -23.34
N LEU A 476 5.34 7.71 -22.14
CA LEU A 476 6.54 8.52 -21.88
C LEU A 476 7.84 7.72 -21.91
N ASP A 477 7.79 6.41 -21.86
CA ASP A 477 8.97 5.53 -21.90
C ASP A 477 9.72 5.60 -23.24
N TYR A 478 9.08 6.18 -24.28
CA TYR A 478 9.72 6.48 -25.57
C TYR A 478 10.58 7.74 -25.58
N VAL A 479 10.65 8.50 -24.47
CA VAL A 479 11.34 9.80 -24.40
C VAL A 479 12.70 9.63 -23.74
N ASN A 480 13.78 9.55 -24.51
CA ASN A 480 15.14 9.27 -24.05
C ASN A 480 15.71 10.31 -23.05
N SER A 481 15.24 11.55 -23.10
CA SER A 481 15.65 12.63 -22.18
C SER A 481 14.92 12.55 -20.82
N LEU A 482 14.03 11.56 -20.62
CA LEU A 482 13.24 11.34 -19.43
C LEU A 482 13.46 9.91 -18.91
N THR A 483 13.66 9.78 -17.62
CA THR A 483 13.66 8.47 -16.95
C THR A 483 12.37 8.35 -16.14
N VAL A 484 11.44 7.53 -16.64
CA VAL A 484 10.14 7.32 -16.00
C VAL A 484 10.19 6.10 -15.08
N ARG A 485 9.64 6.20 -13.88
CA ARG A 485 9.50 5.04 -13.00
C ARG A 485 8.37 4.15 -13.52
N PRO A 486 8.59 2.84 -13.65
CA PRO A 486 7.55 1.93 -14.15
C PRO A 486 6.41 1.78 -13.14
N SER A 487 5.26 1.37 -13.64
CA SER A 487 4.01 1.27 -12.90
C SER A 487 4.09 0.39 -11.64
N TYR A 488 4.83 -0.71 -11.68
CA TYR A 488 5.03 -1.58 -10.52
C TYR A 488 5.79 -0.92 -9.35
N SER A 489 6.65 0.09 -9.63
CA SER A 489 7.35 0.84 -8.58
C SER A 489 6.41 1.83 -7.86
N VAL A 490 5.35 2.28 -8.52
CA VAL A 490 4.41 3.26 -8.00
C VAL A 490 3.10 2.64 -7.50
N ASP A 491 2.85 1.37 -7.77
CA ASP A 491 1.61 0.66 -7.37
C ASP A 491 1.41 0.65 -5.85
N LYS A 492 2.48 0.61 -5.05
CA LYS A 492 2.45 0.72 -3.58
C LYS A 492 1.81 2.01 -3.06
N TYR A 493 1.62 3.02 -3.93
CA TYR A 493 0.95 4.29 -3.62
C TYR A 493 -0.51 4.33 -4.07
N ARG A 494 -1.06 3.24 -4.58
CA ARG A 494 -2.48 3.13 -4.94
C ARG A 494 -3.35 3.53 -3.76
N ASP A 495 -4.32 4.41 -4.00
CA ASP A 495 -5.31 4.93 -3.04
C ASP A 495 -4.73 5.61 -1.78
N ARG A 496 -3.44 5.95 -1.80
CA ARG A 496 -2.79 6.64 -0.68
C ARG A 496 -2.72 8.15 -0.89
N ILE A 497 -2.92 8.87 0.19
CA ILE A 497 -2.53 10.27 0.28
C ILE A 497 -1.07 10.28 0.72
N VAL A 498 -0.20 10.82 -0.11
CA VAL A 498 1.25 10.73 0.09
C VAL A 498 1.88 12.12 0.15
N ASP A 499 2.95 12.25 0.93
CA ASP A 499 3.82 13.41 0.87
C ASP A 499 4.70 13.30 -0.40
N PRO A 500 4.62 14.28 -1.32
CA PRO A 500 5.42 14.26 -2.54
C PRO A 500 6.93 14.16 -2.29
N LYS A 501 7.45 14.73 -1.19
CA LYS A 501 8.88 14.67 -0.87
C LYS A 501 9.32 13.26 -0.47
N ALA A 502 8.54 12.63 0.40
CA ALA A 502 8.80 11.26 0.84
C ALA A 502 8.74 10.28 -0.34
N VAL A 503 7.74 10.43 -1.23
CA VAL A 503 7.61 9.60 -2.44
C VAL A 503 8.79 9.81 -3.39
N ALA A 504 9.20 11.07 -3.61
CA ALA A 504 10.30 11.37 -4.51
C ALA A 504 11.64 10.85 -3.98
N GLU A 505 11.87 10.89 -2.67
CA GLU A 505 13.03 10.29 -2.02
C GLU A 505 13.04 8.77 -2.16
N ASP A 506 11.90 8.11 -1.91
CA ASP A 506 11.75 6.67 -2.02
C ASP A 506 11.94 6.18 -3.46
N LEU A 507 11.30 6.84 -4.43
CA LEU A 507 11.42 6.52 -5.85
C LEU A 507 12.67 7.11 -6.53
N LYS A 508 13.45 7.94 -5.83
CA LYS A 508 14.63 8.66 -6.32
C LYS A 508 14.33 9.43 -7.62
N VAL A 509 13.31 10.27 -7.57
CA VAL A 509 12.88 11.10 -8.70
C VAL A 509 12.93 12.58 -8.36
N ASP A 510 13.11 13.41 -9.39
CA ASP A 510 13.12 14.88 -9.26
C ASP A 510 11.72 15.47 -9.43
N THR A 511 10.86 14.77 -10.17
CA THR A 511 9.55 15.24 -10.59
C THR A 511 8.50 14.17 -10.29
N LEU A 512 7.32 14.62 -9.85
CA LEU A 512 6.21 13.74 -9.51
C LEU A 512 4.94 14.22 -10.22
N LEU A 513 4.23 13.31 -10.90
CA LEU A 513 2.86 13.52 -11.36
C LEU A 513 1.91 12.85 -10.37
N THR A 514 0.98 13.61 -9.84
CA THR A 514 -0.14 13.12 -9.04
C THR A 514 -1.46 13.46 -9.73
N GLY A 515 -2.49 12.67 -9.47
CA GLY A 515 -3.80 12.93 -10.08
C GLY A 515 -4.95 12.38 -9.26
N THR A 516 -6.13 12.91 -9.56
CA THR A 516 -7.41 12.42 -9.07
C THR A 516 -8.38 12.36 -10.21
N PHE A 517 -9.37 11.49 -10.13
CA PHE A 517 -10.46 11.47 -11.10
C PHE A 517 -11.82 11.34 -10.42
N LEU A 518 -12.83 11.82 -11.12
CA LEU A 518 -14.23 11.79 -10.73
C LEU A 518 -15.06 11.42 -11.95
N ARG A 519 -15.80 10.33 -11.90
CA ARG A 519 -16.79 9.98 -12.93
C ARG A 519 -18.18 10.37 -12.46
N ASP A 520 -18.89 11.16 -13.27
CA ASP A 520 -20.30 11.51 -13.07
C ASP A 520 -21.07 11.21 -14.36
N GLY A 521 -21.76 10.07 -14.36
CA GLY A 521 -22.42 9.53 -15.55
C GLY A 521 -21.44 9.34 -16.72
N ASP A 522 -21.69 10.08 -17.82
CA ASP A 522 -20.85 10.05 -19.03
C ASP A 522 -19.68 11.04 -19.00
N THR A 523 -19.53 11.80 -17.92
CA THR A 523 -18.45 12.79 -17.76
C THR A 523 -17.36 12.25 -16.84
N LEU A 524 -16.11 12.38 -17.27
CA LEU A 524 -14.92 12.06 -16.50
C LEU A 524 -14.13 13.36 -16.29
N ARG A 525 -14.01 13.77 -15.04
CA ARG A 525 -13.10 14.85 -14.63
C ARG A 525 -11.81 14.24 -14.12
N ILE A 526 -10.68 14.63 -14.71
CA ILE A 526 -9.34 14.20 -14.27
C ILE A 526 -8.58 15.45 -13.88
N THR A 527 -8.06 15.51 -12.66
CA THR A 527 -7.19 16.59 -12.21
C THR A 527 -5.79 16.04 -12.04
N THR A 528 -4.82 16.65 -12.72
CA THR A 528 -3.40 16.25 -12.66
C THR A 528 -2.55 17.42 -12.17
N GLN A 529 -1.47 17.09 -11.47
CA GLN A 529 -0.52 18.04 -10.93
C GLN A 529 0.90 17.51 -11.09
N LEU A 530 1.76 18.27 -11.77
CA LEU A 530 3.17 18.00 -11.95
C LEU A 530 3.97 18.86 -10.97
N ILE A 531 4.80 18.23 -10.16
CA ILE A 531 5.53 18.84 -9.06
C ILE A 531 7.04 18.64 -9.29
N ASP A 532 7.81 19.73 -9.31
CA ASP A 532 9.26 19.68 -9.11
C ASP A 532 9.51 19.58 -7.61
N VAL A 533 9.88 18.39 -7.15
CA VAL A 533 10.02 18.12 -5.73
C VAL A 533 11.26 18.77 -5.14
N LYS A 534 12.35 18.89 -5.92
CA LYS A 534 13.57 19.58 -5.47
C LYS A 534 13.37 21.08 -5.27
N ALA A 535 12.62 21.71 -6.18
CA ALA A 535 12.31 23.13 -6.09
C ALA A 535 11.09 23.42 -5.20
N ASP A 536 10.40 22.41 -4.71
CA ASP A 536 9.13 22.51 -3.96
C ASP A 536 8.10 23.37 -4.71
N LYS A 537 7.92 23.11 -5.99
CA LYS A 537 7.14 23.95 -6.89
C LYS A 537 6.21 23.10 -7.76
N ILE A 538 4.95 23.51 -7.83
CA ILE A 538 4.02 23.01 -8.84
C ILE A 538 4.42 23.61 -10.18
N LEU A 539 4.83 22.74 -11.13
CA LEU A 539 5.15 23.15 -12.50
C LEU A 539 3.88 23.37 -13.30
N TRP A 540 2.87 22.54 -13.07
CA TRP A 540 1.65 22.55 -13.83
C TRP A 540 0.52 21.86 -13.04
N ARG A 541 -0.71 22.38 -13.20
CA ARG A 541 -1.94 21.78 -12.72
C ARG A 541 -3.04 21.99 -13.75
N GLU A 542 -3.75 20.94 -14.09
CA GLU A 542 -4.87 20.98 -15.03
C GLU A 542 -6.02 20.10 -14.56
N ALA A 543 -7.24 20.57 -14.79
CA ALA A 543 -8.46 19.78 -14.69
C ALA A 543 -9.02 19.56 -16.09
N LEU A 544 -9.18 18.29 -16.47
CA LEU A 544 -9.71 17.86 -17.76
C LEU A 544 -11.13 17.35 -17.56
N ASP A 545 -12.10 18.04 -18.14
CA ASP A 545 -13.46 17.55 -18.24
C ASP A 545 -13.67 16.97 -19.63
N LEU A 546 -13.95 15.68 -19.71
CA LEU A 546 -14.15 14.97 -20.98
C LEU A 546 -15.30 13.98 -20.88
N LYS A 547 -15.89 13.69 -22.02
CA LYS A 547 -16.82 12.58 -22.10
C LYS A 547 -16.10 11.25 -21.93
N TYR A 548 -16.73 10.31 -21.30
CA TYR A 548 -16.15 9.00 -21.03
C TYR A 548 -15.73 8.25 -22.30
N ASP A 549 -16.41 8.50 -23.44
CA ASP A 549 -16.06 7.99 -24.76
C ASP A 549 -14.72 8.51 -25.31
N LYS A 550 -14.11 9.52 -24.63
CA LYS A 550 -12.80 10.09 -24.95
C LYS A 550 -11.69 9.65 -24.02
N LEU A 551 -11.91 8.62 -23.22
CA LEU A 551 -10.97 8.10 -22.23
C LEU A 551 -9.56 7.84 -22.82
N LEU A 552 -9.46 7.27 -24.03
CA LEU A 552 -8.21 7.03 -24.72
C LEU A 552 -7.37 8.30 -24.94
N THR A 553 -7.98 9.48 -24.99
CA THR A 553 -7.26 10.74 -25.24
C THR A 553 -6.56 11.31 -24.00
N VAL A 554 -6.84 10.78 -22.83
CA VAL A 554 -6.28 11.25 -21.56
C VAL A 554 -4.76 11.08 -21.55
N GLN A 555 -4.28 9.88 -21.84
CA GLN A 555 -2.85 9.57 -21.85
C GLN A 555 -2.06 10.46 -22.82
N ASP A 556 -2.59 10.67 -24.03
CA ASP A 556 -1.95 11.50 -25.05
C ASP A 556 -1.83 12.95 -24.58
N ARG A 557 -2.89 13.48 -23.99
CA ARG A 557 -2.95 14.85 -23.52
C ARG A 557 -2.04 15.10 -22.31
N VAL A 558 -2.07 14.21 -21.32
CA VAL A 558 -1.22 14.33 -20.12
C VAL A 558 0.26 14.16 -20.49
N ALA A 559 0.59 13.16 -21.31
CA ALA A 559 1.98 12.96 -21.78
C ALA A 559 2.51 14.18 -22.54
N GLN A 560 1.72 14.75 -23.46
CA GLN A 560 2.10 15.97 -24.18
C GLN A 560 2.33 17.17 -23.26
N GLN A 561 1.49 17.33 -22.22
CA GLN A 561 1.66 18.41 -21.26
C GLN A 561 2.93 18.22 -20.42
N ILE A 562 3.25 17.01 -20.00
CA ILE A 562 4.50 16.72 -19.27
C ILE A 562 5.71 17.11 -20.13
N ILE A 563 5.74 16.69 -21.40
CA ILE A 563 6.80 17.02 -22.34
C ILE A 563 6.97 18.53 -22.49
N ASN A 564 5.87 19.25 -22.65
CA ASN A 564 5.88 20.71 -22.81
C ASN A 564 6.38 21.41 -21.54
N GLN A 565 5.90 21.00 -20.34
CA GLN A 565 6.25 21.64 -19.06
C GLN A 565 7.69 21.33 -18.64
N LEU A 566 8.22 20.18 -19.03
CA LEU A 566 9.61 19.81 -18.78
C LEU A 566 10.55 20.33 -19.89
N GLU A 567 10.01 21.00 -20.92
CA GLU A 567 10.78 21.55 -22.05
C GLU A 567 11.67 20.49 -22.74
N LEU A 568 11.10 19.28 -22.93
CA LEU A 568 11.85 18.16 -23.51
C LEU A 568 11.96 18.31 -25.03
N ASN A 569 13.17 18.16 -25.56
CA ASN A 569 13.42 18.16 -27.01
C ASN A 569 13.30 16.73 -27.55
N LEU A 570 12.28 16.49 -28.34
CA LEU A 570 12.02 15.19 -28.95
C LEU A 570 12.72 15.04 -30.29
N SER A 571 13.33 13.89 -30.52
CA SER A 571 13.74 13.48 -31.86
C SER A 571 12.51 13.19 -32.74
N PRO A 572 12.68 13.18 -34.11
CA PRO A 572 11.58 12.83 -35.00
C PRO A 572 10.99 11.42 -34.76
N ALA A 573 11.81 10.47 -34.29
CA ALA A 573 11.37 9.11 -33.94
C ALA A 573 10.51 9.11 -32.68
N GLU A 574 10.95 9.78 -31.59
CA GLU A 574 10.19 9.93 -30.37
C GLU A 574 8.86 10.64 -30.63
N ALA A 575 8.87 11.73 -31.40
CA ALA A 575 7.67 12.45 -31.78
C ALA A 575 6.68 11.58 -32.61
N ALA A 576 7.19 10.64 -33.40
CA ALA A 576 6.35 9.70 -34.13
C ALA A 576 5.64 8.70 -33.22
N ASN A 577 6.32 8.20 -32.17
CA ASN A 577 5.76 7.26 -31.19
C ASN A 577 4.74 7.93 -30.24
N LEU A 578 4.89 9.24 -30.02
CA LEU A 578 3.99 10.04 -29.18
C LEU A 578 2.73 10.53 -29.90
N LYS A 579 2.55 10.19 -31.18
CA LYS A 579 1.32 10.55 -31.89
C LYS A 579 0.09 9.97 -31.18
N PRO A 580 -1.05 10.68 -31.26
CA PRO A 580 -2.29 10.20 -30.69
C PRO A 580 -2.65 8.80 -31.22
N ALA A 581 -3.10 7.95 -30.31
CA ALA A 581 -3.58 6.62 -30.66
C ALA A 581 -4.78 6.70 -31.62
N LYS A 582 -4.92 5.72 -32.52
CA LYS A 582 -6.12 5.63 -33.35
C LYS A 582 -7.35 5.40 -32.46
N PRO A 583 -8.48 6.06 -32.78
CA PRO A 583 -9.71 5.80 -32.06
C PRO A 583 -10.08 4.32 -32.07
N ILE A 584 -10.41 3.80 -30.92
CA ILE A 584 -10.97 2.44 -30.73
C ILE A 584 -12.29 2.55 -29.95
N SER A 585 -13.04 1.45 -29.86
CA SER A 585 -14.28 1.46 -29.10
C SER A 585 -14.00 1.67 -27.61
N THR A 586 -14.84 2.48 -26.95
CA THR A 586 -14.70 2.77 -25.50
C THR A 586 -14.77 1.49 -24.68
N SER A 587 -15.65 0.55 -25.07
CA SER A 587 -15.76 -0.74 -24.38
C SER A 587 -14.49 -1.57 -24.49
N ALA A 588 -13.87 -1.65 -25.67
CA ALA A 588 -12.60 -2.37 -25.84
C ALA A 588 -11.47 -1.73 -25.02
N TYR A 589 -11.43 -0.40 -24.95
CA TYR A 589 -10.42 0.30 -24.15
C TYR A 589 -10.66 0.12 -22.65
N GLU A 590 -11.92 0.12 -22.23
CA GLU A 590 -12.27 -0.17 -20.84
C GLU A 590 -11.89 -1.60 -20.43
N ASP A 591 -12.22 -2.61 -21.25
CA ASP A 591 -11.83 -4.00 -20.99
C ASP A 591 -10.30 -4.16 -20.96
N TYR A 592 -9.57 -3.46 -21.82
CA TYR A 592 -8.11 -3.40 -21.82
C TYR A 592 -7.56 -2.80 -20.49
N LEU A 593 -8.07 -1.64 -20.05
CA LEU A 593 -7.63 -1.01 -18.81
C LEU A 593 -7.96 -1.87 -17.56
N ARG A 594 -9.13 -2.54 -17.57
CA ARG A 594 -9.48 -3.51 -16.52
C ARG A 594 -8.51 -4.69 -16.50
N GLY A 595 -8.11 -5.18 -17.68
CA GLY A 595 -7.13 -6.24 -17.80
C GLY A 595 -5.76 -5.87 -17.23
N ILE A 596 -5.30 -4.63 -17.45
CA ILE A 596 -4.06 -4.11 -16.87
C ILE A 596 -4.17 -4.04 -15.33
N ASP A 597 -5.27 -3.50 -14.82
CA ASP A 597 -5.49 -3.37 -13.39
C ASP A 597 -5.54 -4.73 -12.69
N LEU A 598 -6.32 -5.67 -13.20
CA LEU A 598 -6.41 -7.03 -12.68
C LEU A 598 -5.06 -7.75 -12.71
N TYR A 599 -4.26 -7.54 -13.78
CA TYR A 599 -2.92 -8.09 -13.86
C TYR A 599 -2.02 -7.55 -12.73
N SER A 600 -2.09 -6.26 -12.43
CA SER A 600 -1.31 -5.64 -11.35
C SER A 600 -1.71 -6.15 -9.97
N LEU A 601 -2.97 -6.56 -9.81
CA LEU A 601 -3.51 -7.17 -8.58
C LEU A 601 -3.21 -8.67 -8.46
N ASN A 602 -2.53 -9.27 -9.46
CA ASN A 602 -2.24 -10.70 -9.61
C ASN A 602 -3.50 -11.58 -9.87
N GLU A 603 -4.59 -10.98 -10.34
CA GLU A 603 -5.82 -11.67 -10.77
C GLU A 603 -5.69 -12.06 -12.26
N PHE A 604 -4.74 -12.98 -12.53
CA PHE A 604 -4.29 -13.27 -13.91
C PHE A 604 -5.37 -13.90 -14.79
N SER A 605 -6.24 -14.74 -14.22
CA SER A 605 -7.31 -15.41 -14.96
C SER A 605 -8.36 -14.40 -15.44
N GLU A 606 -8.75 -13.48 -14.58
CA GLU A 606 -9.68 -12.39 -14.86
C GLU A 606 -9.07 -11.38 -15.83
N ALA A 607 -7.77 -11.08 -15.65
CA ALA A 607 -7.02 -10.22 -16.59
C ALA A 607 -7.04 -10.79 -18.01
N ILE A 608 -6.79 -12.10 -18.18
CA ILE A 608 -6.87 -12.78 -19.48
C ILE A 608 -8.26 -12.61 -20.08
N GLN A 609 -9.35 -12.85 -19.32
CA GLN A 609 -10.71 -12.71 -19.82
C GLN A 609 -11.01 -11.29 -20.34
N MET A 610 -10.58 -10.26 -19.60
CA MET A 610 -10.79 -8.88 -20.02
C MET A 610 -9.99 -8.54 -21.28
N LEU A 611 -8.72 -8.97 -21.35
CA LEU A 611 -7.85 -8.73 -22.49
C LEU A 611 -8.30 -9.52 -23.75
N GLU A 612 -8.82 -10.73 -23.60
CA GLU A 612 -9.46 -11.50 -24.70
C GLU A 612 -10.68 -10.77 -25.25
N LYS A 613 -11.52 -10.18 -24.38
CA LYS A 613 -12.65 -9.34 -24.81
C LYS A 613 -12.16 -8.11 -25.56
N ALA A 614 -11.17 -7.40 -25.03
CA ALA A 614 -10.60 -6.22 -25.66
C ALA A 614 -10.04 -6.53 -27.05
N THR A 615 -9.28 -7.63 -27.20
CA THR A 615 -8.72 -8.06 -28.50
C THR A 615 -9.79 -8.60 -29.46
N THR A 616 -10.90 -9.12 -28.95
CA THR A 616 -12.05 -9.54 -29.77
C THR A 616 -12.80 -8.33 -30.31
N LEU A 617 -13.05 -7.31 -29.47
CA LEU A 617 -13.74 -6.08 -29.88
C LEU A 617 -12.89 -5.22 -30.82
N GLU A 618 -11.57 -5.14 -30.58
CA GLU A 618 -10.62 -4.36 -31.36
C GLU A 618 -9.40 -5.21 -31.77
N PRO A 619 -9.52 -6.07 -32.78
CA PRO A 619 -8.45 -6.99 -33.20
C PRO A 619 -7.17 -6.30 -33.71
N ASN A 620 -7.23 -5.00 -33.99
CA ASN A 620 -6.10 -4.21 -34.47
C ASN A 620 -5.46 -3.33 -33.38
N TYR A 621 -5.86 -3.49 -32.11
CA TYR A 621 -5.28 -2.73 -31.00
C TYR A 621 -4.06 -3.49 -30.44
N ALA A 622 -2.87 -3.14 -30.94
CA ALA A 622 -1.61 -3.81 -30.60
C ALA A 622 -1.29 -3.87 -29.08
N PRO A 623 -1.52 -2.81 -28.28
CA PRO A 623 -1.25 -2.88 -26.84
C PRO A 623 -2.05 -3.97 -26.13
N ALA A 624 -3.33 -4.18 -26.47
CA ALA A 624 -4.13 -5.24 -25.88
C ALA A 624 -3.56 -6.65 -26.15
N TRP A 625 -3.05 -6.89 -27.37
CA TRP A 625 -2.37 -8.14 -27.70
C TRP A 625 -1.07 -8.32 -26.91
N ALA A 626 -0.29 -7.25 -26.69
CA ALA A 626 0.93 -7.31 -25.90
C ALA A 626 0.63 -7.67 -24.43
N GLN A 627 -0.36 -7.03 -23.81
CA GLN A 627 -0.75 -7.31 -22.42
C GLN A 627 -1.40 -8.69 -22.28
N LEU A 628 -2.18 -9.13 -23.28
CA LEU A 628 -2.74 -10.49 -23.31
C LEU A 628 -1.62 -11.54 -23.35
N GLY A 629 -0.62 -11.32 -24.21
CA GLY A 629 0.58 -12.17 -24.25
C GLY A 629 1.29 -12.22 -22.90
N ARG A 630 1.44 -11.08 -22.22
CA ARG A 630 2.03 -10.98 -20.89
C ARG A 630 1.24 -11.78 -19.85
N ALA A 631 -0.08 -11.65 -19.85
CA ALA A 631 -0.96 -12.40 -18.96
C ALA A 631 -0.88 -13.92 -19.20
N TYR A 632 -0.83 -14.36 -20.46
CA TYR A 632 -0.60 -15.76 -20.81
C TYR A 632 0.78 -16.26 -20.37
N THR A 633 1.86 -15.47 -20.57
CA THR A 633 3.22 -15.84 -20.11
C THR A 633 3.25 -16.05 -18.60
N THR A 634 2.65 -15.15 -17.85
CA THR A 634 2.57 -15.26 -16.39
C THR A 634 1.72 -16.45 -15.95
N SER A 635 0.59 -16.71 -16.64
CA SER A 635 -0.23 -17.90 -16.39
C SER A 635 0.54 -19.19 -16.68
N ALA A 636 1.36 -19.22 -17.73
CA ALA A 636 2.18 -20.38 -18.07
C ALA A 636 3.24 -20.66 -17.00
N SER A 637 3.91 -19.61 -16.50
CA SER A 637 5.03 -19.74 -15.57
C SER A 637 4.61 -19.89 -14.11
N LEU A 638 3.64 -19.11 -13.65
CA LEU A 638 3.24 -19.08 -12.23
C LEU A 638 2.05 -19.98 -11.91
N LEU A 639 1.08 -20.09 -12.83
CA LEU A 639 -0.15 -20.85 -12.63
C LEU A 639 -0.10 -22.23 -13.31
N PHE A 640 1.07 -22.63 -13.81
CA PHE A 640 1.29 -23.92 -14.44
C PHE A 640 0.40 -24.18 -15.67
N GLY A 641 0.14 -23.15 -16.46
CA GLY A 641 -0.65 -23.24 -17.69
C GLY A 641 0.03 -23.99 -18.85
N GLY A 642 1.32 -24.32 -18.69
CA GLY A 642 2.08 -25.18 -19.56
C GLY A 642 2.34 -24.63 -20.97
N GLN A 643 2.72 -25.52 -21.88
CA GLN A 643 3.09 -25.16 -23.27
C GLN A 643 1.95 -24.52 -24.07
N GLU A 644 0.70 -24.85 -23.76
CA GLU A 644 -0.45 -24.23 -24.44
C GLU A 644 -0.49 -22.72 -24.21
N GLN A 645 -0.30 -22.29 -22.95
CA GLN A 645 -0.32 -20.85 -22.63
C GLN A 645 0.89 -20.11 -23.22
N TYR A 646 2.07 -20.73 -23.22
CA TYR A 646 3.24 -20.19 -23.93
C TYR A 646 2.98 -20.02 -25.45
N GLY A 647 2.29 -20.98 -26.08
CA GLY A 647 1.91 -20.88 -27.47
C GLY A 647 0.94 -19.73 -27.73
N LYS A 648 -0.07 -19.54 -26.87
CA LYS A 648 -1.00 -18.41 -26.92
C LYS A 648 -0.29 -17.08 -26.70
N ALA A 649 0.64 -17.02 -25.75
CA ALA A 649 1.45 -15.83 -25.48
C ALA A 649 2.27 -15.43 -26.70
N GLN A 650 2.98 -16.39 -27.31
CA GLN A 650 3.76 -16.14 -28.51
C GLN A 650 2.91 -15.59 -29.66
N ALA A 651 1.77 -16.22 -29.93
CA ALA A 651 0.86 -15.76 -30.98
C ALA A 651 0.34 -14.34 -30.73
N ALA A 652 0.05 -14.00 -29.47
CA ALA A 652 -0.39 -12.66 -29.08
C ALA A 652 0.74 -11.62 -29.30
N TYR A 653 1.97 -11.90 -28.91
CA TYR A 653 3.10 -10.99 -29.15
C TYR A 653 3.42 -10.84 -30.62
N GLU A 654 3.42 -11.91 -31.40
CA GLU A 654 3.61 -11.85 -32.85
C GLU A 654 2.54 -10.97 -33.50
N LYS A 655 1.29 -11.09 -33.06
CA LYS A 655 0.18 -10.24 -33.52
C LYS A 655 0.40 -8.78 -33.11
N ALA A 656 0.80 -8.50 -31.87
CA ALA A 656 1.11 -7.15 -31.41
C ALA A 656 2.23 -6.49 -32.23
N ILE A 657 3.34 -7.20 -32.43
CA ILE A 657 4.50 -6.72 -33.20
C ILE A 657 4.15 -6.52 -34.69
N ALA A 658 3.34 -7.42 -35.27
CA ALA A 658 2.86 -7.27 -36.65
C ALA A 658 1.96 -6.04 -36.82
N LEU A 659 1.13 -5.71 -35.85
CA LEU A 659 0.25 -4.53 -35.84
C LEU A 659 1.02 -3.24 -35.57
N ASN A 660 2.00 -3.27 -34.67
CA ASN A 660 2.86 -2.14 -34.34
C ASN A 660 4.31 -2.58 -34.12
N PRO A 661 5.15 -2.56 -35.14
CA PRO A 661 6.56 -2.94 -35.03
C PRO A 661 7.40 -2.05 -34.10
N SER A 662 6.92 -0.87 -33.71
CA SER A 662 7.59 0.03 -32.77
C SER A 662 7.16 -0.16 -31.33
N LEU A 663 6.23 -1.08 -31.04
CA LEU A 663 5.73 -1.34 -29.69
C LEU A 663 6.83 -2.02 -28.85
N VAL A 664 7.43 -1.25 -27.97
CA VAL A 664 8.59 -1.65 -27.16
C VAL A 664 8.23 -2.79 -26.21
N GLU A 665 7.11 -2.69 -25.50
CA GLU A 665 6.64 -3.67 -24.53
C GLU A 665 6.45 -5.05 -25.18
N ALA A 666 5.85 -5.10 -26.37
CA ALA A 666 5.65 -6.37 -27.07
C ALA A 666 6.98 -7.07 -27.40
N LYS A 667 8.04 -6.30 -27.76
CA LYS A 667 9.37 -6.85 -28.02
C LYS A 667 10.05 -7.35 -26.75
N ILE A 668 9.95 -6.60 -25.66
CA ILE A 668 10.51 -6.97 -24.36
C ILE A 668 9.84 -8.25 -23.84
N TYR A 669 8.52 -8.30 -23.83
CA TYR A 669 7.77 -9.46 -23.35
C TYR A 669 7.98 -10.70 -24.25
N MET A 670 8.02 -10.50 -25.57
CA MET A 670 8.38 -11.58 -26.49
C MET A 670 9.79 -12.11 -26.22
N ALA A 671 10.75 -11.23 -25.96
CA ALA A 671 12.13 -11.63 -25.68
C ALA A 671 12.25 -12.37 -24.34
N ASN A 672 11.49 -11.97 -23.32
CA ASN A 672 11.40 -12.70 -22.07
C ASN A 672 10.85 -14.13 -22.31
N LEU A 673 9.72 -14.26 -23.03
CA LEU A 673 9.17 -15.56 -23.40
C LEU A 673 10.18 -16.42 -24.17
N LEU A 674 10.90 -15.83 -25.12
CA LEU A 674 11.93 -16.53 -25.89
C LEU A 674 13.09 -17.01 -25.00
N THR A 675 13.48 -16.22 -24.00
CA THR A 675 14.50 -16.60 -23.04
C THR A 675 14.03 -17.78 -22.17
N ASP A 676 12.83 -17.69 -21.58
CA ASP A 676 12.23 -18.74 -20.75
C ASP A 676 12.03 -20.06 -21.51
N THR A 677 11.81 -19.96 -22.83
CA THR A 677 11.67 -21.14 -23.69
C THR A 677 12.99 -21.52 -24.41
N GLY A 678 14.13 -20.99 -23.94
CA GLY A 678 15.48 -21.37 -24.38
C GLY A 678 15.89 -20.87 -25.74
N ARG A 679 15.22 -19.88 -26.31
CA ARG A 679 15.46 -19.32 -27.64
C ARG A 679 16.17 -17.95 -27.54
N VAL A 680 17.22 -17.87 -26.72
CA VAL A 680 17.94 -16.62 -26.42
C VAL A 680 18.56 -15.98 -27.67
N GLU A 681 18.92 -16.76 -28.67
CA GLU A 681 19.44 -16.29 -29.95
C GLU A 681 18.42 -15.46 -30.75
N GLN A 682 17.11 -15.68 -30.50
CA GLN A 682 16.02 -14.87 -31.05
C GLN A 682 15.66 -13.69 -30.12
N ALA A 683 15.83 -13.83 -28.82
CA ALA A 683 15.54 -12.79 -27.84
C ALA A 683 16.51 -11.59 -27.94
N VAL A 684 17.81 -11.87 -28.04
CA VAL A 684 18.86 -10.85 -27.98
C VAL A 684 18.74 -9.80 -29.08
N PRO A 685 18.47 -10.13 -30.35
CA PRO A 685 18.28 -9.11 -31.42
C PRO A 685 17.11 -8.16 -31.11
N LEU A 686 16.01 -8.66 -30.57
CA LEU A 686 14.85 -7.82 -30.19
C LEU A 686 15.23 -6.83 -29.08
N LEU A 687 15.90 -7.30 -28.04
CA LEU A 687 16.31 -6.46 -26.91
C LEU A 687 17.39 -5.46 -27.28
N ARG A 688 18.40 -5.86 -28.08
CA ARG A 688 19.43 -4.92 -28.61
C ARG A 688 18.83 -3.82 -29.47
N ALA A 689 17.79 -4.14 -30.23
CA ALA A 689 17.09 -3.12 -31.01
C ALA A 689 16.36 -2.13 -30.05
N VAL A 690 15.69 -2.63 -29.01
CA VAL A 690 15.04 -1.76 -28.03
C VAL A 690 16.05 -0.89 -27.28
N VAL A 691 17.13 -1.45 -26.76
CA VAL A 691 18.19 -0.71 -26.03
C VAL A 691 18.87 0.34 -26.93
N LYS A 692 19.05 0.03 -28.21
CA LYS A 692 19.60 1.00 -29.19
C LYS A 692 18.69 2.21 -29.36
N ASP A 693 17.38 1.98 -29.49
CA ASP A 693 16.39 3.03 -29.75
C ASP A 693 16.00 3.75 -28.45
N ASN A 694 16.01 3.04 -27.29
CA ASN A 694 15.65 3.54 -25.96
C ASN A 694 16.73 3.15 -24.92
N PRO A 695 17.87 3.86 -24.89
CA PRO A 695 19.03 3.48 -24.05
C PRO A 695 18.81 3.64 -22.55
N ASN A 696 17.71 4.28 -22.13
CA ASN A 696 17.35 4.43 -20.72
C ASN A 696 16.25 3.45 -20.29
N ASN A 697 15.75 2.58 -21.17
CA ASN A 697 14.74 1.60 -20.82
C ASN A 697 15.33 0.52 -19.91
N ALA A 698 15.00 0.62 -18.60
CA ALA A 698 15.55 -0.26 -17.59
C ALA A 698 15.11 -1.72 -17.77
N GLU A 699 13.87 -1.95 -18.23
CA GLU A 699 13.31 -3.29 -18.42
C GLU A 699 14.01 -4.01 -19.58
N ALA A 700 14.28 -3.30 -20.68
CA ALA A 700 15.02 -3.86 -21.82
C ALA A 700 16.46 -4.25 -21.47
N HIS A 701 17.18 -3.42 -20.72
CA HIS A 701 18.50 -3.76 -20.18
C HIS A 701 18.45 -4.96 -19.24
N TRP A 702 17.43 -5.02 -18.41
CA TRP A 702 17.23 -6.11 -17.46
C TRP A 702 17.02 -7.45 -18.18
N GLU A 703 16.10 -7.48 -19.15
CA GLU A 703 15.81 -8.67 -19.94
C GLU A 703 17.00 -9.08 -20.83
N LEU A 704 17.77 -8.11 -21.32
CA LEU A 704 19.00 -8.39 -22.05
C LEU A 704 20.05 -9.05 -21.16
N GLY A 705 20.22 -8.55 -19.95
CA GLY A 705 21.07 -9.19 -18.93
C GLY A 705 20.60 -10.61 -18.58
N TYR A 706 19.28 -10.81 -18.51
CA TYR A 706 18.69 -12.13 -18.29
C TYR A 706 19.01 -13.11 -19.43
N ALA A 707 18.81 -12.70 -20.68
CA ALA A 707 19.14 -13.50 -21.86
C ALA A 707 20.65 -13.83 -21.95
N TYR A 708 21.53 -12.88 -21.66
CA TYR A 708 22.97 -13.09 -21.63
C TYR A 708 23.39 -14.10 -20.57
N ARG A 709 22.74 -14.11 -19.41
CA ARG A 709 23.01 -15.11 -18.38
C ARG A 709 22.70 -16.53 -18.84
N PHE A 710 21.57 -16.75 -19.54
CA PHE A 710 21.24 -18.06 -20.10
C PHE A 710 22.29 -18.58 -21.05
N ALA A 711 22.88 -17.69 -21.84
CA ALA A 711 23.95 -18.01 -22.78
C ALA A 711 25.35 -18.08 -22.14
N GLY A 712 25.46 -17.79 -20.83
CA GLY A 712 26.75 -17.80 -20.12
C GLY A 712 27.61 -16.56 -20.34
N MET A 713 27.08 -15.49 -20.93
CA MET A 713 27.73 -14.20 -21.08
C MET A 713 27.58 -13.39 -19.77
N LEU A 714 28.23 -13.88 -18.68
CA LEU A 714 27.94 -13.44 -17.32
C LEU A 714 28.42 -12.03 -17.01
N GLN A 715 29.53 -11.59 -17.64
CA GLN A 715 30.06 -10.25 -17.45
C GLN A 715 29.17 -9.19 -18.11
N GLU A 716 28.77 -9.47 -19.35
CA GLU A 716 27.85 -8.65 -20.12
C GLU A 716 26.47 -8.62 -19.46
N SER A 717 26.02 -9.73 -18.93
CA SER A 717 24.80 -9.79 -18.13
C SER A 717 24.84 -8.85 -16.93
N VAL A 718 25.94 -8.84 -16.17
CA VAL A 718 26.11 -7.91 -15.04
C VAL A 718 26.08 -6.46 -15.51
N LEU A 719 26.76 -6.12 -16.61
CA LEU A 719 26.78 -4.75 -17.13
C LEU A 719 25.39 -4.26 -17.50
N GLU A 720 24.59 -5.08 -18.20
CA GLU A 720 23.22 -4.75 -18.56
C GLU A 720 22.33 -4.59 -17.32
N CYS A 721 22.47 -5.47 -16.32
CA CYS A 721 21.73 -5.36 -15.05
C CYS A 721 22.13 -4.12 -14.24
N GLU A 722 23.40 -3.71 -14.27
CA GLU A 722 23.86 -2.47 -13.64
C GLU A 722 23.32 -1.23 -14.37
N HIS A 723 23.25 -1.23 -15.71
CA HIS A 723 22.57 -0.19 -16.47
C HIS A 723 21.08 -0.11 -16.13
N ALA A 724 20.40 -1.24 -16.05
CA ALA A 724 19.00 -1.28 -15.64
C ALA A 724 18.79 -0.62 -14.28
N ARG A 725 19.62 -0.94 -13.28
CA ARG A 725 19.55 -0.37 -11.92
C ARG A 725 19.95 1.10 -11.86
N ALA A 726 20.87 1.55 -12.69
CA ALA A 726 21.24 2.96 -12.79
C ALA A 726 20.05 3.80 -13.29
N ASN A 727 19.30 3.26 -14.26
CA ASN A 727 18.13 3.92 -14.85
C ASN A 727 16.89 3.79 -13.94
N ASN A 728 16.73 2.64 -13.28
CA ASN A 728 15.66 2.40 -12.31
C ASN A 728 16.17 1.58 -11.13
N PRO A 729 16.40 2.21 -9.95
CA PRO A 729 16.83 1.50 -8.74
C PRO A 729 15.84 0.44 -8.25
N ASP A 730 14.57 0.59 -8.59
CA ASP A 730 13.48 -0.33 -8.24
C ASP A 730 13.13 -1.29 -9.39
N VAL A 731 13.99 -1.38 -10.41
CA VAL A 731 13.82 -2.42 -11.43
C VAL A 731 13.46 -3.70 -10.71
N LYS A 732 12.28 -4.25 -11.04
CA LYS A 732 11.76 -5.46 -10.41
C LYS A 732 12.90 -6.45 -10.36
N ILE A 733 13.51 -6.50 -9.20
CA ILE A 733 14.45 -7.52 -8.87
C ILE A 733 13.59 -8.78 -8.67
N SER A 734 13.03 -9.27 -9.78
CA SER A 734 12.90 -10.71 -9.84
C SER A 734 14.32 -11.18 -9.61
N SER A 735 14.51 -11.86 -8.52
CA SER A 735 15.76 -12.34 -7.96
C SER A 735 16.74 -12.91 -8.99
N SER A 736 16.29 -13.16 -10.22
CA SER A 736 17.05 -13.92 -11.21
C SER A 736 18.11 -13.13 -11.96
N ALA A 737 17.94 -11.85 -12.28
CA ALA A 737 18.96 -11.17 -13.09
C ALA A 737 20.27 -10.94 -12.33
N MET A 738 20.22 -10.70 -11.03
CA MET A 738 21.43 -10.57 -10.20
C MET A 738 22.14 -11.92 -9.95
N ASN A 739 21.54 -13.05 -10.34
CA ASN A 739 22.18 -14.38 -10.26
C ASN A 739 23.48 -14.45 -11.08
N SER A 740 23.72 -13.52 -12.00
CA SER A 740 24.99 -13.44 -12.71
C SER A 740 26.18 -13.19 -11.77
N TYR A 741 26.01 -12.43 -10.69
CA TYR A 741 27.04 -12.32 -9.64
C TYR A 741 27.26 -13.65 -8.92
N LEU A 742 26.17 -14.35 -8.56
CA LEU A 742 26.23 -15.66 -7.96
C LEU A 742 26.97 -16.66 -8.86
N TYR A 743 26.68 -16.63 -10.17
CA TYR A 743 27.29 -17.54 -11.16
C TYR A 743 28.72 -17.13 -11.50
N LEU A 744 29.11 -15.89 -11.30
CA LEU A 744 30.51 -15.44 -11.33
C LEU A 744 31.30 -15.83 -10.09
N GLY A 745 30.66 -16.25 -9.00
CA GLY A 745 31.26 -16.53 -7.71
C GLY A 745 31.50 -15.30 -6.84
N ASP A 746 30.93 -14.16 -7.19
CA ASP A 746 30.97 -12.92 -6.40
C ASP A 746 29.77 -12.88 -5.42
N TYR A 747 29.84 -13.80 -4.44
CA TYR A 747 28.74 -14.03 -3.50
C TYR A 747 28.46 -12.82 -2.60
N GLU A 748 29.50 -12.08 -2.19
CA GLU A 748 29.33 -10.89 -1.35
C GLU A 748 28.57 -9.80 -2.10
N LYS A 749 28.94 -9.54 -3.35
CA LYS A 749 28.28 -8.55 -4.18
C LYS A 749 26.86 -8.97 -4.53
N PHE A 750 26.65 -10.28 -4.74
CA PHE A 750 25.33 -10.85 -4.90
C PHE A 750 24.45 -10.57 -3.68
N LEU A 751 24.91 -10.91 -2.46
CA LEU A 751 24.15 -10.66 -1.23
C LEU A 751 23.83 -9.18 -0.99
N GLN A 752 24.78 -8.27 -1.30
CA GLN A 752 24.56 -6.82 -1.23
C GLN A 752 23.54 -6.33 -2.26
N SER A 753 23.35 -7.04 -3.35
CA SER A 753 22.43 -6.68 -4.43
C SER A 753 21.00 -7.11 -4.17
N LEU A 754 20.76 -8.03 -3.23
CA LEU A 754 19.44 -8.55 -2.92
C LEU A 754 18.57 -7.48 -2.28
N PRO A 755 17.27 -7.44 -2.62
CA PRO A 755 16.33 -6.54 -1.95
C PRO A 755 16.10 -6.97 -0.49
N ALA A 756 15.77 -6.01 0.37
CA ALA A 756 15.49 -6.22 1.78
C ALA A 756 14.10 -6.84 2.02
N ASN A 757 13.77 -7.91 1.30
CA ASN A 757 12.54 -8.66 1.52
C ASN A 757 12.84 -10.17 1.61
N ASP A 758 11.91 -10.91 2.19
CA ASP A 758 12.02 -12.36 2.40
C ASP A 758 11.09 -13.15 1.47
N SER A 759 11.01 -12.80 0.16
CA SER A 759 10.28 -13.66 -0.78
C SER A 759 10.94 -15.05 -0.87
N VAL A 760 10.18 -16.07 -1.32
CA VAL A 760 10.68 -17.43 -1.50
C VAL A 760 11.94 -17.44 -2.37
N TYR A 761 11.92 -16.69 -3.47
CA TYR A 761 13.09 -16.58 -4.37
C TYR A 761 14.30 -15.96 -3.68
N ILE A 762 14.11 -14.86 -2.92
CA ILE A 762 15.21 -14.20 -2.21
C ILE A 762 15.80 -15.14 -1.14
N LEU A 763 14.95 -15.80 -0.37
CA LEU A 763 15.38 -16.77 0.64
C LEU A 763 16.15 -17.92 0.01
N PHE A 764 15.65 -18.47 -1.10
CA PHE A 764 16.33 -19.57 -1.79
C PHE A 764 17.72 -19.17 -2.32
N TYR A 765 17.82 -18.07 -3.07
CA TYR A 765 19.10 -17.66 -3.65
C TYR A 765 20.07 -17.11 -2.60
N ARG A 766 19.59 -16.49 -1.53
CA ARG A 766 20.42 -16.15 -0.37
C ARG A 766 20.98 -17.40 0.28
N GLY A 767 20.12 -18.39 0.54
CA GLY A 767 20.54 -19.70 1.04
C GLY A 767 21.56 -20.38 0.14
N LEU A 768 21.43 -20.26 -1.19
CA LEU A 768 22.39 -20.82 -2.14
C LEU A 768 23.75 -20.10 -2.07
N ALA A 769 23.77 -18.77 -1.96
CA ALA A 769 25.00 -18.00 -1.77
C ALA A 769 25.69 -18.37 -0.45
N GLU A 770 24.95 -18.44 0.65
CA GLU A 770 25.43 -18.87 1.95
C GLU A 770 25.98 -20.31 1.89
N TYR A 771 25.33 -21.18 1.13
CA TYR A 771 25.81 -22.54 0.88
C TYR A 771 27.18 -22.54 0.17
N TYR A 772 27.37 -21.74 -0.86
CA TYR A 772 28.65 -21.59 -1.56
C TYR A 772 29.75 -20.99 -0.68
N MET A 773 29.41 -20.10 0.23
CA MET A 773 30.31 -19.50 1.22
C MET A 773 30.61 -20.46 2.40
N ASN A 774 30.07 -21.67 2.36
CA ASN A 774 30.19 -22.70 3.41
C ASN A 774 29.46 -22.35 4.73
N ASN A 775 28.53 -21.42 4.73
CA ASN A 775 27.71 -21.05 5.88
C ASN A 775 26.46 -21.96 5.95
N ARG A 776 26.69 -23.28 6.15
CA ARG A 776 25.67 -24.33 6.05
C ARG A 776 24.42 -24.09 6.92
N ASP A 777 24.63 -23.67 8.17
CA ASP A 777 23.52 -23.43 9.10
C ASP A 777 22.63 -22.26 8.66
N GLN A 778 23.21 -21.20 8.11
CA GLN A 778 22.43 -20.08 7.58
C GLN A 778 21.70 -20.49 6.30
N ALA A 779 22.37 -21.19 5.41
CA ALA A 779 21.76 -21.74 4.20
C ALA A 779 20.53 -22.61 4.52
N ALA A 780 20.66 -23.54 5.48
CA ALA A 780 19.55 -24.40 5.90
C ALA A 780 18.36 -23.59 6.46
N ARG A 781 18.64 -22.57 7.29
CA ARG A 781 17.58 -21.69 7.80
C ARG A 781 16.83 -20.95 6.69
N ASP A 782 17.56 -20.41 5.73
CA ASP A 782 16.95 -19.68 4.63
C ASP A 782 16.13 -20.59 3.70
N PHE A 783 16.63 -21.80 3.43
CA PHE A 783 15.90 -22.82 2.66
C PHE A 783 14.63 -23.28 3.37
N ASP A 784 14.69 -23.54 4.68
CA ASP A 784 13.52 -23.93 5.46
C ASP A 784 12.45 -22.81 5.49
N ARG A 785 12.88 -21.56 5.71
CA ARG A 785 11.98 -20.40 5.67
C ARG A 785 11.34 -20.20 4.29
N ALA A 786 12.07 -20.47 3.22
CA ALA A 786 11.51 -20.42 1.86
C ALA A 786 10.38 -21.45 1.71
N PHE A 787 10.58 -22.67 2.20
CA PHE A 787 9.61 -23.75 2.15
C PHE A 787 8.38 -23.47 3.03
N GLU A 788 8.60 -23.02 4.27
CA GLU A 788 7.51 -22.61 5.20
C GLU A 788 6.65 -21.51 4.62
N LYS A 789 7.25 -20.59 3.87
CA LYS A 789 6.55 -19.45 3.31
C LYS A 789 5.61 -19.84 2.16
N ASN A 790 6.05 -20.68 1.25
CA ASN A 790 5.22 -21.24 0.18
C ASN A 790 5.88 -22.44 -0.49
N SER A 791 5.47 -23.63 -0.08
CA SER A 791 5.94 -24.92 -0.60
C SER A 791 5.38 -25.28 -2.00
N SER A 792 4.53 -24.44 -2.60
CA SER A 792 4.04 -24.70 -3.96
C SER A 792 5.01 -24.22 -5.04
N LEU A 793 6.04 -23.46 -4.67
CA LEU A 793 7.01 -22.89 -5.59
C LEU A 793 8.27 -23.78 -5.71
N LEU A 794 8.71 -24.02 -6.94
CA LEU A 794 9.89 -24.86 -7.23
C LEU A 794 11.15 -24.49 -6.40
N PRO A 795 11.53 -23.20 -6.23
CA PRO A 795 12.69 -22.86 -5.39
C PRO A 795 12.56 -23.27 -3.93
N ALA A 796 11.33 -23.34 -3.40
CA ALA A 796 11.10 -23.79 -2.04
C ALA A 796 11.37 -25.28 -1.88
N ASP A 797 10.85 -26.13 -2.78
CA ASP A 797 11.11 -27.59 -2.77
C ASP A 797 12.60 -27.90 -2.96
N VAL A 798 13.25 -27.23 -3.93
CA VAL A 798 14.70 -27.38 -4.18
C VAL A 798 15.52 -26.96 -2.95
N GLY A 799 15.22 -25.80 -2.36
CA GLY A 799 15.89 -25.32 -1.15
C GLY A 799 15.71 -26.30 0.02
N LYS A 800 14.49 -26.80 0.22
CA LYS A 800 14.20 -27.79 1.28
C LYS A 800 14.97 -29.08 1.08
N ALA A 801 15.08 -29.56 -0.15
CA ALA A 801 15.90 -30.75 -0.49
C ALA A 801 17.40 -30.52 -0.19
N MET A 802 17.90 -29.30 -0.47
CA MET A 802 19.27 -28.93 -0.08
C MET A 802 19.43 -28.80 1.44
N SER A 803 18.43 -28.31 2.17
CA SER A 803 18.42 -28.30 3.64
C SER A 803 18.50 -29.72 4.23
N TYR A 804 17.75 -30.67 3.66
CA TYR A 804 17.87 -32.09 4.03
C TYR A 804 19.29 -32.65 3.82
N SER A 805 19.94 -32.29 2.70
CA SER A 805 21.34 -32.70 2.46
C SER A 805 22.30 -32.14 3.52
N ILE A 806 22.12 -30.88 3.93
CA ILE A 806 22.94 -30.28 5.01
C ILE A 806 22.76 -31.05 6.32
N ARG A 807 21.59 -31.61 6.60
CA ARG A 807 21.27 -32.39 7.79
C ARG A 807 21.59 -33.90 7.65
N HIS A 808 22.15 -34.31 6.52
CA HIS A 808 22.42 -35.73 6.19
C HIS A 808 21.15 -36.59 6.06
N GLU A 809 20.00 -35.98 5.74
CA GLU A 809 18.69 -36.60 5.53
C GLU A 809 18.44 -36.84 4.04
N ASN A 810 19.40 -37.39 3.31
CA ASN A 810 19.38 -37.44 1.85
C ASN A 810 18.19 -38.24 1.27
N ALA A 811 17.65 -39.20 2.01
CA ALA A 811 16.50 -40.00 1.56
C ALA A 811 15.24 -39.13 1.45
N GLU A 812 14.99 -38.29 2.46
CA GLU A 812 13.85 -37.34 2.47
C GLU A 812 14.00 -36.30 1.37
N GLY A 813 15.23 -35.78 1.16
CA GLY A 813 15.51 -34.86 0.08
C GLY A 813 15.21 -35.45 -1.30
N ARG A 814 15.65 -36.67 -1.57
CA ARG A 814 15.35 -37.38 -2.85
C ARG A 814 13.88 -37.66 -3.03
N LYS A 815 13.17 -38.05 -1.96
CA LYS A 815 11.73 -38.26 -2.01
C LYS A 815 10.99 -36.96 -2.39
N LEU A 816 11.32 -35.84 -1.74
CA LEU A 816 10.72 -34.53 -2.04
C LEU A 816 10.97 -34.12 -3.49
N LEU A 817 12.20 -34.27 -3.99
CA LEU A 817 12.50 -33.93 -5.40
C LEU A 817 11.80 -34.85 -6.39
N GLY A 818 11.58 -36.15 -6.07
CA GLY A 818 10.77 -37.05 -6.90
C GLY A 818 9.31 -36.55 -7.02
N GLU A 819 8.69 -36.17 -5.92
CA GLU A 819 7.36 -35.56 -5.91
C GLU A 819 7.34 -34.23 -6.67
N THR A 820 8.43 -33.47 -6.64
CA THR A 820 8.57 -32.21 -7.39
C THR A 820 8.71 -32.47 -8.89
N GLU A 821 9.45 -33.49 -9.29
CA GLU A 821 9.63 -33.92 -10.68
C GLU A 821 8.30 -34.37 -11.29
N GLU A 822 7.51 -35.17 -10.58
CA GLU A 822 6.15 -35.57 -10.99
C GLU A 822 5.27 -34.32 -11.24
N LYS A 823 5.30 -33.34 -10.33
CA LYS A 823 4.58 -32.07 -10.49
C LYS A 823 5.05 -31.29 -11.74
N ILE A 824 6.35 -31.27 -12.02
CA ILE A 824 6.92 -30.61 -13.20
C ILE A 824 6.41 -31.26 -14.48
N GLU A 825 6.41 -32.62 -14.55
CA GLU A 825 5.95 -33.37 -15.71
C GLU A 825 4.44 -33.20 -15.93
N GLU A 826 3.63 -33.32 -14.86
CA GLU A 826 2.18 -33.12 -14.93
C GLU A 826 1.79 -31.72 -15.40
N ARG A 827 2.52 -30.70 -14.97
CA ARG A 827 2.21 -29.28 -15.19
C ARG A 827 2.90 -28.70 -16.43
N GLY A 828 3.86 -29.41 -17.02
CA GLY A 828 4.58 -28.95 -18.19
C GLY A 828 5.45 -27.72 -17.95
N VAL A 829 6.00 -27.54 -16.75
CA VAL A 829 6.90 -26.43 -16.40
C VAL A 829 8.16 -26.53 -17.25
N SER A 830 8.51 -25.46 -17.97
CA SER A 830 9.61 -25.45 -18.91
C SER A 830 10.72 -24.44 -18.58
N ASP A 831 10.83 -23.98 -17.31
CA ASP A 831 11.96 -23.13 -16.91
C ASP A 831 13.28 -23.91 -16.88
N PRO A 832 14.17 -23.75 -17.87
CA PRO A 832 15.41 -24.50 -17.97
C PRO A 832 16.40 -24.20 -16.84
N GLU A 833 16.40 -22.97 -16.30
CA GLU A 833 17.23 -22.61 -15.14
C GLU A 833 16.69 -23.28 -13.86
N GLY A 834 15.38 -23.39 -13.71
CA GLY A 834 14.75 -24.14 -12.62
C GLY A 834 15.16 -25.62 -12.65
N MET A 835 15.17 -26.24 -13.84
CA MET A 835 15.65 -27.64 -14.00
C MET A 835 17.12 -27.78 -13.60
N TYR A 836 17.96 -26.80 -13.90
CA TYR A 836 19.35 -26.78 -13.42
C TYR A 836 19.43 -26.76 -11.89
N LYS A 837 18.57 -26.02 -11.20
CA LYS A 837 18.53 -26.00 -9.73
C LYS A 837 18.11 -27.35 -9.13
N VAL A 838 17.19 -28.05 -9.78
CA VAL A 838 16.81 -29.43 -9.41
C VAL A 838 17.99 -30.38 -9.61
N ALA A 839 18.72 -30.26 -10.74
CA ALA A 839 19.94 -31.03 -11.00
C ALA A 839 21.02 -30.83 -9.91
N GLN A 840 21.24 -29.56 -9.48
CA GLN A 840 22.16 -29.26 -8.38
C GLN A 840 21.75 -29.96 -7.09
N ALA A 841 20.47 -29.93 -6.72
CA ALA A 841 19.98 -30.55 -5.50
C ALA A 841 20.12 -32.09 -5.55
N TYR A 842 19.80 -32.74 -6.65
CA TYR A 842 20.02 -34.20 -6.82
C TYR A 842 21.51 -34.56 -6.74
N ALA A 843 22.39 -33.77 -7.36
CA ALA A 843 23.84 -34.01 -7.31
C ALA A 843 24.39 -33.93 -5.88
N VAL A 844 23.92 -32.97 -5.08
CA VAL A 844 24.28 -32.80 -3.66
C VAL A 844 23.73 -33.95 -2.80
N LEU A 845 22.52 -34.45 -3.12
CA LEU A 845 21.92 -35.62 -2.45
C LEU A 845 22.52 -36.96 -2.87
N GLY A 846 23.48 -36.96 -3.82
CA GLY A 846 24.18 -38.13 -4.32
C GLY A 846 23.42 -38.97 -5.34
N ASP A 847 22.32 -38.45 -5.92
CA ASP A 847 21.58 -39.09 -7.01
C ASP A 847 22.07 -38.56 -8.36
N LYS A 848 23.12 -39.21 -8.88
CA LYS A 848 23.76 -38.83 -10.13
C LYS A 848 22.85 -39.01 -11.35
N SER A 849 22.02 -40.05 -11.35
CA SER A 849 21.15 -40.37 -12.48
C SER A 849 20.10 -39.28 -12.69
N SER A 850 19.36 -38.93 -11.61
CA SER A 850 18.36 -37.87 -11.66
C SER A 850 19.00 -36.51 -11.90
N ALA A 851 20.19 -36.23 -11.34
CA ALA A 851 20.94 -35.01 -11.61
C ALA A 851 21.30 -34.86 -13.09
N LEU A 852 21.80 -35.91 -13.74
CA LEU A 852 22.11 -35.89 -15.18
C LEU A 852 20.87 -35.78 -16.05
N HIS A 853 19.77 -36.43 -15.63
CA HIS A 853 18.48 -36.31 -16.30
C HIS A 853 17.99 -34.83 -16.30
N MET A 854 17.95 -34.19 -15.16
CA MET A 854 17.52 -32.77 -15.04
C MET A 854 18.50 -31.82 -15.76
N LEU A 855 19.81 -32.09 -15.71
CA LEU A 855 20.82 -31.29 -16.42
C LEU A 855 20.64 -31.38 -17.96
N ARG A 856 20.29 -32.54 -18.49
CA ARG A 856 19.97 -32.73 -19.91
C ARG A 856 18.73 -31.93 -20.30
N HIS A 857 17.69 -31.92 -19.46
CA HIS A 857 16.49 -31.11 -19.66
C HIS A 857 16.81 -29.61 -19.64
N SER A 858 17.64 -29.18 -18.70
CA SER A 858 18.07 -27.78 -18.59
C SER A 858 18.81 -27.29 -19.85
N ILE A 859 19.86 -28.04 -20.27
CA ILE A 859 20.67 -27.69 -21.45
C ILE A 859 19.85 -27.80 -22.73
N GLY A 860 19.06 -28.87 -22.87
CA GLY A 860 18.16 -29.09 -24.01
C GLY A 860 17.06 -28.02 -24.07
N GLY A 861 16.56 -27.56 -22.95
CA GLY A 861 15.59 -26.49 -22.79
C GLY A 861 16.18 -25.10 -23.01
N GLY A 862 17.52 -24.95 -23.15
CA GLY A 862 18.15 -23.71 -23.57
C GLY A 862 18.87 -22.90 -22.50
N PHE A 863 19.06 -23.45 -21.32
CA PHE A 863 19.98 -22.86 -20.34
C PHE A 863 21.36 -23.49 -20.53
N PHE A 864 22.27 -22.79 -21.18
CA PHE A 864 23.61 -23.29 -21.55
C PHE A 864 24.74 -22.41 -21.01
N CYS A 865 24.60 -22.01 -19.75
CA CYS A 865 25.56 -21.18 -19.02
C CYS A 865 26.86 -21.97 -18.72
N TYR A 866 27.59 -22.38 -19.76
CA TYR A 866 28.78 -23.23 -19.68
C TYR A 866 29.83 -22.75 -18.68
N PRO A 867 30.22 -21.43 -18.64
CA PRO A 867 31.22 -20.95 -17.68
C PRO A 867 30.83 -21.15 -16.21
N TYR A 868 29.54 -21.21 -15.90
CA TYR A 868 29.03 -21.53 -14.57
C TYR A 868 29.03 -23.05 -14.32
N PHE A 869 28.55 -23.84 -15.26
CA PHE A 869 28.43 -25.30 -15.12
C PHE A 869 29.74 -26.00 -14.76
N VAL A 870 30.85 -25.64 -15.45
CA VAL A 870 32.16 -26.29 -15.24
C VAL A 870 32.83 -25.96 -13.91
N ARG A 871 32.43 -24.87 -13.27
CA ARG A 871 33.01 -24.48 -11.98
C ARG A 871 32.03 -24.61 -10.81
N ASP A 872 30.82 -25.08 -11.05
CA ASP A 872 29.82 -25.23 -10.01
C ASP A 872 30.20 -26.37 -9.07
N PRO A 873 30.54 -26.09 -7.78
CA PRO A 873 30.95 -27.10 -6.82
C PRO A 873 29.84 -28.11 -6.49
N LEU A 874 28.56 -27.76 -6.74
CA LEU A 874 27.42 -28.64 -6.49
C LEU A 874 27.37 -29.78 -7.51
N LEU A 875 27.94 -29.61 -8.70
CA LEU A 875 28.01 -30.64 -9.75
C LEU A 875 29.29 -31.47 -9.71
N GLN A 876 30.20 -31.24 -8.76
CA GLN A 876 31.49 -31.88 -8.68
C GLN A 876 31.40 -33.42 -8.69
N SER A 877 30.34 -33.97 -8.08
CA SER A 877 30.10 -35.42 -8.05
C SER A 877 29.84 -36.03 -9.44
N LEU A 878 29.46 -35.21 -10.43
CA LEU A 878 29.13 -35.64 -11.78
C LEU A 878 30.32 -35.56 -12.74
N HIS A 879 31.42 -34.88 -12.40
CA HIS A 879 32.54 -34.61 -13.31
C HIS A 879 33.16 -35.88 -13.90
N GLY A 880 33.10 -37.02 -13.21
CA GLY A 880 33.61 -38.31 -13.68
C GLY A 880 32.68 -39.08 -14.64
N GLU A 881 31.44 -38.60 -14.83
CA GLU A 881 30.44 -39.27 -15.65
C GLU A 881 30.59 -38.91 -17.13
N ALA A 882 30.60 -39.90 -18.02
CA ALA A 882 30.75 -39.68 -19.45
C ALA A 882 29.61 -38.83 -20.03
N GLU A 883 28.39 -38.99 -19.50
CA GLU A 883 27.25 -38.21 -19.90
C GLU A 883 27.38 -36.74 -19.49
N PHE A 884 27.92 -36.46 -18.30
CA PHE A 884 28.21 -35.08 -17.88
C PHE A 884 29.17 -34.39 -18.87
N GLN A 885 30.25 -35.11 -19.28
CA GLN A 885 31.19 -34.56 -20.25
C GLN A 885 30.54 -34.26 -21.61
N ALA A 886 29.64 -35.15 -22.06
CA ALA A 886 28.88 -34.92 -23.30
C ALA A 886 27.95 -33.67 -23.20
N LEU A 887 27.27 -33.52 -22.07
CA LEU A 887 26.40 -32.34 -21.80
C LEU A 887 27.23 -31.06 -21.71
N MET A 888 28.39 -31.06 -21.08
CA MET A 888 29.29 -29.93 -21.03
C MET A 888 29.83 -29.54 -22.42
N SER A 889 30.16 -30.53 -23.27
CA SER A 889 30.58 -30.28 -24.65
C SER A 889 29.44 -29.63 -25.44
N GLN A 890 28.19 -30.06 -25.27
CA GLN A 890 27.03 -29.48 -25.91
C GLN A 890 26.83 -28.03 -25.48
N ALA A 891 26.89 -27.74 -24.16
CA ALA A 891 26.75 -26.41 -23.60
C ALA A 891 27.88 -25.47 -24.05
N SER A 892 29.16 -25.95 -24.08
CA SER A 892 30.31 -25.20 -24.59
C SER A 892 30.14 -24.79 -26.05
N HIS A 893 29.78 -25.76 -26.88
CA HIS A 893 29.58 -25.50 -28.30
C HIS A 893 28.50 -24.43 -28.57
N ARG A 894 27.36 -24.51 -27.88
CA ARG A 894 26.29 -23.52 -28.01
C ARG A 894 26.70 -22.15 -27.44
N HIS A 895 27.41 -22.12 -26.33
CA HIS A 895 27.97 -20.89 -25.74
C HIS A 895 28.97 -20.19 -26.71
N GLU A 896 29.92 -20.96 -27.30
CA GLU A 896 30.90 -20.45 -28.24
C GLU A 896 30.21 -19.91 -29.52
N GLN A 897 29.22 -20.63 -30.04
CA GLN A 897 28.42 -20.16 -31.20
C GLN A 897 27.67 -18.88 -30.86
N PHE A 898 27.06 -18.77 -29.69
CA PHE A 898 26.38 -17.56 -29.25
C PHE A 898 27.37 -16.39 -29.15
N GLN A 899 28.52 -16.63 -28.51
CA GLN A 899 29.58 -15.62 -28.40
C GLN A 899 30.03 -15.14 -29.77
N ALA A 900 30.34 -16.04 -30.71
CA ALA A 900 30.76 -15.68 -32.05
C ALA A 900 29.68 -14.94 -32.88
N THR A 901 28.41 -15.13 -32.54
CA THR A 901 27.30 -14.50 -33.25
C THR A 901 27.02 -13.07 -32.76
N PHE A 902 27.19 -12.85 -31.46
CA PHE A 902 26.71 -11.62 -30.82
C PHE A 902 27.82 -10.73 -30.25
N PHE A 903 29.07 -11.22 -30.12
CA PHE A 903 30.21 -10.50 -29.57
C PHE A 903 31.45 -10.63 -30.42
#